data_c12f64ea019b04383ada21782bcb8a53
#
_entry.id   c12f64ea019b04383ada21782bcb8a53
#
_cell.length_a   1.000
_cell.length_b   1.000
_cell.length_c   1.000
_cell.angle_alpha   90.00
_cell.angle_beta   90.00
_cell.angle_gamma   90.00
#
_symmetry.space_group_name_H-M   'P 1'
#
loop_
_entity.id
_entity.type
_entity.pdbx_description
1 polymer ?
#
loop_
_entity_poly.entity_id
_entity_poly.type
_entity_poly.pdbx_seq_one_letter_code
_entity_poly.pdbx_strand_id
1 'polypeptide(L)'
;MSRRELVLCRGYRGVTSFVTRSLGKLRERDPFAPARSLVLVPTAAATHLFRQELEDALLSRGSATVLPTMATSASLLALLTESASAKLQLVDPLLREALLESAFAKVQEGGVVPPFGLRGGLARRVLDLYDQVLARSPLEGGGRGLDGFFARALEELDAPDDEGAMKLAAQTRFLRASIEEYRTALSGLGLLDAPSARLALSAEDFPFERVFVLGSETLAVADLDLLSRAPALTELFVALASPATELPEPITRRFSIVTAEDGLHSPPRLIVPGREAEFAFVARDREESFTDVARLLKTLEDDGRLPPLHRIGIVVPRPLTYLYLAKKVFAEAQVPFQLQDAFPLATEPYVAAVDLVLELVATGSHRDSALALLRSPFFEFEGVSEVEVAAFDELTLRFREPGGVERFRALLSRLSRPPLQPSLPGIEGHDQTARAIPALAAIVSGSEALAPLAEPGPLTAKIDCLRRYLRSYGRPLSDEDSRLKRAKAAFDSILERLDEAARRVSGPPRDFVYFREKLRRAIEQHTFAVRSGETGVQIVDRRSAPFGGFDLVILVGLNEDEWPERSERNIFYPQWLLREFGFPSDRDLLEAERRRFLGLLDLAGKNVVLLRHQLEDEIPAVPSPFLEDARSWASERQVVEAPLGIALEEIVVTRSDALRRGLLSSESGMAPRRPGHVEGPLTVSEPISPTAFELYLRCPFKYYSRYLLGIEEEEEVEEQLSPLERGRILHEVLQEAFAEWDRGRSSPRAIDPESYDEALALFRRVALASLPPEHRAIEIERLFGGAGEPGAIPWLLRREMGQGALRERLVEHAFSSPLRLEEGPRGEKPWYVRIQGRIDRADVDLKGLLHVYDYKSGRAPGEAVALQVPLYAMCLSSERGAPVKEAAYLSFRDRKAISRGDFEKAGALLTRTYAAIREGRFAPAPYQEHLCASCGYAMVCRKEIVEPLPLPP
;
A
#
# COMPACT_ATOMS: atom_id res chain seq x y z
N MET A 1 22.55 48.10 15.65
CA MET A 1 22.37 47.87 14.17
C MET A 1 21.91 46.47 13.99
N SER A 2 20.82 46.24 13.29
CA SER A 2 20.33 44.92 13.00
C SER A 2 21.27 44.24 11.99
N ARG A 3 21.67 42.99 12.27
CA ARG A 3 22.55 42.22 11.44
C ARG A 3 21.73 41.48 10.38
N ARG A 4 22.04 41.68 9.09
CA ARG A 4 21.38 41.06 7.93
C ARG A 4 22.47 40.45 7.05
N GLU A 5 22.55 39.13 6.95
CA GLU A 5 23.62 38.43 6.27
C GLU A 5 23.12 37.37 5.29
N LEU A 6 23.69 37.40 4.08
CA LEU A 6 23.70 36.29 3.15
C LEU A 6 24.93 35.45 3.43
N VAL A 7 24.72 34.24 3.94
CA VAL A 7 25.82 33.36 4.34
C VAL A 7 26.06 32.32 3.23
N LEU A 8 27.18 32.47 2.54
CA LEU A 8 27.56 31.51 1.50
C LEU A 8 28.24 30.31 2.15
N CYS A 9 27.64 29.14 2.00
CA CYS A 9 28.07 27.87 2.55
C CYS A 9 28.52 26.92 1.43
N ARG A 10 29.47 26.06 1.75
CA ARG A 10 29.91 25.02 0.82
C ARG A 10 28.90 23.82 0.88
N GLY A 11 27.97 23.82 -0.05
CA GLY A 11 26.93 22.75 -0.15
C GLY A 11 25.89 22.76 0.98
N TYR A 12 24.98 21.84 0.92
CA TYR A 12 23.88 21.73 1.87
C TYR A 12 24.33 21.44 3.31
N ARG A 13 25.37 20.61 3.47
CA ARG A 13 25.95 20.34 4.80
C ARG A 13 26.54 21.59 5.45
N GLY A 14 27.09 22.48 4.67
CA GLY A 14 27.57 23.78 5.14
C GLY A 14 26.43 24.63 5.69
N VAL A 15 25.26 24.64 5.03
CA VAL A 15 24.06 25.37 5.46
C VAL A 15 23.57 24.83 6.80
N THR A 16 23.34 23.55 6.93
CA THR A 16 22.87 22.95 8.20
C THR A 16 23.89 23.11 9.32
N SER A 17 25.17 22.89 9.05
CA SER A 17 26.26 23.07 10.02
C SER A 17 26.40 24.51 10.50
N PHE A 18 26.23 25.51 9.61
CA PHE A 18 26.28 26.91 9.99
C PHE A 18 25.19 27.24 11.02
N VAL A 19 23.94 26.84 10.75
CA VAL A 19 22.80 27.12 11.64
C VAL A 19 22.94 26.36 12.95
N THR A 20 23.31 25.08 12.91
CA THR A 20 23.52 24.26 14.11
C THR A 20 24.62 24.81 15.01
N ARG A 21 25.77 25.25 14.45
CA ARG A 21 26.86 25.89 15.20
C ARG A 21 26.44 27.25 15.76
N SER A 22 25.65 28.01 15.00
CA SER A 22 25.17 29.33 15.46
C SER A 22 24.22 29.18 16.64
N LEU A 23 23.29 28.22 16.58
CA LEU A 23 22.38 27.87 17.68
C LEU A 23 23.12 27.27 18.88
N GLY A 24 24.17 26.49 18.65
CA GLY A 24 25.05 25.96 19.69
C GLY A 24 25.77 27.07 20.47
N LYS A 25 26.34 28.06 19.77
CA LYS A 25 26.95 29.24 20.41
C LYS A 25 25.94 30.07 21.18
N LEU A 26 24.72 30.19 20.73
CA LEU A 26 23.64 30.85 21.48
C LEU A 26 23.30 30.10 22.76
N ARG A 27 23.15 28.78 22.69
CA ARG A 27 22.90 27.94 23.83
C ARG A 27 24.01 28.02 24.90
N GLU A 28 25.28 28.06 24.48
CA GLU A 28 26.41 28.21 25.41
C GLU A 28 26.34 29.49 26.25
N ARG A 29 25.74 30.55 25.70
CA ARG A 29 25.55 31.83 26.40
C ARG A 29 24.31 31.84 27.28
N ASP A 30 23.20 31.32 26.77
CA ASP A 30 21.90 31.24 27.42
C ASP A 30 21.14 30.02 26.87
N PRO A 31 20.83 28.97 27.70
CA PRO A 31 20.10 27.78 27.25
C PRO A 31 18.72 28.07 26.64
N PHE A 32 18.13 29.21 26.91
CA PHE A 32 16.84 29.64 26.39
C PHE A 32 16.98 30.53 25.13
N ALA A 33 18.16 30.99 24.80
CA ALA A 33 18.37 31.85 23.60
C ALA A 33 17.93 31.20 22.28
N PRO A 34 18.10 29.89 22.03
CA PRO A 34 17.58 29.25 20.82
C PRO A 34 16.05 29.35 20.68
N ALA A 35 15.29 29.34 21.78
CA ALA A 35 13.83 29.47 21.75
C ALA A 35 13.33 30.82 21.19
N ARG A 36 14.16 31.86 21.25
CA ARG A 36 13.87 33.20 20.68
C ARG A 36 14.24 33.29 19.20
N SER A 37 14.62 32.18 18.60
CA SER A 37 15.01 32.08 17.20
C SER A 37 13.95 31.33 16.39
N LEU A 38 13.77 31.76 15.14
CA LEU A 38 12.96 31.07 14.14
C LEU A 38 13.88 30.47 13.07
N VAL A 39 13.68 29.22 12.74
CA VAL A 39 14.37 28.55 11.65
C VAL A 39 13.35 28.23 10.54
N LEU A 40 13.59 28.78 9.36
CA LEU A 40 12.75 28.61 8.20
C LEU A 40 13.36 27.59 7.24
N VAL A 41 12.55 26.58 6.90
CA VAL A 41 12.91 25.48 6.00
C VAL A 41 11.87 25.35 4.88
N PRO A 42 12.20 24.73 3.73
CA PRO A 42 11.30 24.73 2.58
C PRO A 42 10.04 23.85 2.75
N THR A 43 10.12 22.75 3.51
CA THR A 43 9.05 21.76 3.61
C THR A 43 8.83 21.31 5.06
N ALA A 44 7.66 20.75 5.35
CA ALA A 44 7.38 20.14 6.66
C ALA A 44 8.30 18.94 6.95
N ALA A 45 8.65 18.15 5.94
CA ALA A 45 9.61 17.05 6.08
C ALA A 45 11.02 17.57 6.44
N ALA A 46 11.47 18.66 5.80
CA ALA A 46 12.72 19.33 6.15
C ALA A 46 12.74 19.82 7.62
N THR A 47 11.60 20.27 8.14
CA THR A 47 11.47 20.65 9.57
C THR A 47 11.80 19.46 10.47
N HIS A 48 11.25 18.29 10.16
CA HIS A 48 11.46 17.09 10.97
C HIS A 48 12.91 16.60 10.88
N LEU A 49 13.45 16.52 9.68
CA LEU A 49 14.84 16.09 9.45
C LEU A 49 15.85 17.02 10.13
N PHE A 50 15.68 18.33 9.98
CA PHE A 50 16.59 19.29 10.60
C PHE A 50 16.46 19.34 12.11
N ARG A 51 15.25 19.08 12.65
CA ARG A 51 15.06 18.93 14.10
C ARG A 51 15.89 17.77 14.64
N GLN A 52 15.88 16.61 14.00
CA GLN A 52 16.72 15.47 14.41
C GLN A 52 18.21 15.84 14.43
N GLU A 53 18.69 16.52 13.39
CA GLU A 53 20.10 16.98 13.32
C GLU A 53 20.43 17.97 14.44
N LEU A 54 19.49 18.87 14.79
CA LEU A 54 19.67 19.78 15.92
C LEU A 54 19.64 19.06 17.27
N GLU A 55 18.74 18.11 17.45
CA GLU A 55 18.65 17.28 18.66
C GLU A 55 19.95 16.52 18.87
N ASP A 56 20.46 15.84 17.86
CA ASP A 56 21.75 15.13 17.89
C ASP A 56 22.91 16.08 18.28
N ALA A 57 22.95 17.27 17.68
CA ALA A 57 24.02 18.21 17.92
C ALA A 57 23.93 18.95 19.27
N LEU A 58 22.75 19.31 19.71
CA LEU A 58 22.53 20.14 20.89
C LEU A 58 22.30 19.35 22.17
N LEU A 59 21.74 18.13 22.08
CA LEU A 59 21.39 17.30 23.24
C LEU A 59 22.40 16.18 23.55
N SER A 60 23.35 15.93 22.67
CA SER A 60 24.33 14.85 22.75
C SER A 60 25.22 14.82 24.02
N ARG A 61 25.20 15.86 24.86
CA ARG A 61 26.06 16.00 26.05
C ARG A 61 25.31 16.13 27.38
N GLY A 62 24.08 15.63 27.45
CA GLY A 62 23.31 15.62 28.69
C GLY A 62 22.90 17.02 29.18
N SER A 63 22.92 18.04 28.33
CA SER A 63 22.49 19.39 28.61
C SER A 63 21.08 19.67 28.07
N ALA A 64 20.22 20.24 28.90
CA ALA A 64 18.90 20.65 28.48
C ALA A 64 18.98 21.97 27.68
N THR A 65 18.16 22.10 26.65
CA THR A 65 17.95 23.36 25.91
C THR A 65 16.52 23.38 25.34
N VAL A 66 16.02 24.57 25.05
CA VAL A 66 14.76 24.71 24.30
C VAL A 66 15.12 24.93 22.85
N LEU A 67 14.60 24.07 21.96
CA LEU A 67 14.86 24.18 20.54
C LEU A 67 14.21 25.43 19.94
N PRO A 68 14.73 25.95 18.81
CA PRO A 68 14.12 27.08 18.10
C PRO A 68 12.76 26.67 17.51
N THR A 69 11.90 27.65 17.28
CA THR A 69 10.69 27.46 16.48
C THR A 69 11.09 27.15 15.03
N MET A 70 10.53 26.12 14.44
CA MET A 70 10.76 25.76 13.04
C MET A 70 9.49 25.92 12.24
N ALA A 71 9.58 26.53 11.06
CA ALA A 71 8.44 26.81 10.21
C ALA A 71 8.80 26.73 8.71
N THR A 72 7.80 26.53 7.89
CA THR A 72 7.86 26.74 6.44
C THR A 72 7.34 28.15 6.10
N SER A 73 7.49 28.59 4.85
CA SER A 73 6.91 29.89 4.41
C SER A 73 5.40 29.98 4.66
N ALA A 74 4.68 28.89 4.45
CA ALA A 74 3.23 28.83 4.73
C ALA A 74 2.93 28.94 6.25
N SER A 75 3.69 28.22 7.07
CA SER A 75 3.56 28.27 8.53
C SER A 75 4.02 29.61 9.12
N LEU A 76 5.00 30.25 8.49
CA LEU A 76 5.46 31.58 8.89
C LEU A 76 4.31 32.60 8.89
N LEU A 77 3.55 32.62 7.80
CA LEU A 77 2.44 33.56 7.67
C LEU A 77 1.35 33.33 8.73
N ALA A 78 1.04 32.04 9.02
CA ALA A 78 0.11 31.69 10.09
C ALA A 78 0.61 32.16 11.46
N LEU A 79 1.88 31.90 11.80
CA LEU A 79 2.50 32.36 13.05
C LEU A 79 2.46 33.87 13.20
N LEU A 80 2.75 34.62 12.13
CA LEU A 80 2.75 36.07 12.15
C LEU A 80 1.33 36.66 12.31
N THR A 81 0.33 36.04 11.65
CA THR A 81 -1.07 36.47 11.76
C THR A 81 -1.66 36.16 13.13
N GLU A 82 -1.27 35.07 13.77
CA GLU A 82 -1.65 34.73 15.14
C GLU A 82 -1.03 35.70 16.17
N SER A 83 0.20 36.14 15.90
CA SER A 83 0.94 37.07 16.80
C SER A 83 0.62 38.54 16.57
N ALA A 84 -0.06 38.86 15.46
CA ALA A 84 -0.37 40.25 15.11
C ALA A 84 -1.35 40.89 16.09
N SER A 85 -1.09 42.17 16.44
CA SER A 85 -1.97 42.96 17.32
C SER A 85 -3.37 43.14 16.72
N ALA A 86 -3.48 43.23 15.40
CA ALA A 86 -4.73 43.17 14.67
C ALA A 86 -5.08 41.68 14.38
N LYS A 87 -6.27 41.23 14.76
CA LYS A 87 -6.74 39.89 14.45
C LYS A 87 -6.95 39.74 12.93
N LEU A 88 -5.90 39.38 12.21
CA LEU A 88 -5.95 39.10 10.79
C LEU A 88 -6.56 37.71 10.55
N GLN A 89 -7.58 37.61 9.71
CA GLN A 89 -8.20 36.33 9.35
C GLN A 89 -7.81 35.92 7.94
N LEU A 90 -7.06 34.83 7.84
CA LEU A 90 -6.73 34.25 6.55
C LEU A 90 -7.92 33.52 5.96
N VAL A 91 -8.13 33.68 4.65
CA VAL A 91 -9.16 32.98 3.89
C VAL A 91 -8.80 31.51 3.75
N ASP A 92 -9.77 30.64 3.97
CA ASP A 92 -9.64 29.21 3.67
C ASP A 92 -9.40 28.97 2.18
N PRO A 93 -8.49 28.05 1.77
CA PRO A 93 -8.21 27.77 0.36
C PRO A 93 -9.43 27.39 -0.47
N LEU A 94 -10.40 26.62 0.09
CA LEU A 94 -11.62 26.23 -0.63
C LEU A 94 -12.58 27.42 -0.79
N LEU A 95 -12.69 28.28 0.22
CA LEU A 95 -13.45 29.52 0.14
C LEU A 95 -12.80 30.48 -0.87
N ARG A 96 -11.49 30.57 -0.89
CA ARG A 96 -10.72 31.38 -1.83
C ARG A 96 -11.00 31.00 -3.29
N GLU A 97 -11.01 29.70 -3.59
CA GLU A 97 -11.35 29.17 -4.91
C GLU A 97 -12.82 29.48 -5.27
N ALA A 98 -13.75 29.31 -4.31
CA ALA A 98 -15.16 29.62 -4.54
C ALA A 98 -15.41 31.11 -4.81
N LEU A 99 -14.70 32.02 -4.11
CA LEU A 99 -14.76 33.45 -4.37
C LEU A 99 -14.31 33.83 -5.77
N LEU A 100 -13.22 33.23 -6.26
CA LEU A 100 -12.76 33.49 -7.62
C LEU A 100 -13.69 32.87 -8.67
N GLU A 101 -14.26 31.69 -8.43
CA GLU A 101 -15.30 31.11 -9.31
C GLU A 101 -16.54 32.04 -9.41
N SER A 102 -16.94 32.65 -8.30
CA SER A 102 -18.01 33.65 -8.28
C SER A 102 -17.63 34.94 -9.03
N ALA A 103 -16.36 35.39 -8.89
CA ALA A 103 -15.84 36.51 -9.63
C ALA A 103 -15.85 36.27 -11.16
N PHE A 104 -15.50 35.06 -11.61
CA PHE A 104 -15.60 34.69 -13.02
C PHE A 104 -17.03 34.86 -13.55
N ALA A 105 -18.02 34.37 -12.82
CA ALA A 105 -19.42 34.48 -13.23
C ALA A 105 -19.87 35.97 -13.35
N LYS A 106 -19.56 36.79 -12.34
CA LYS A 106 -19.90 38.22 -12.34
C LYS A 106 -19.23 39.00 -13.49
N VAL A 107 -17.95 38.70 -13.75
CA VAL A 107 -17.18 39.34 -14.84
C VAL A 107 -17.76 38.99 -16.20
N GLN A 108 -18.20 37.70 -16.40
CA GLN A 108 -18.89 37.28 -17.63
C GLN A 108 -20.27 37.99 -17.77
N GLU A 109 -21.04 38.08 -16.69
CA GLU A 109 -22.31 38.82 -16.68
C GLU A 109 -22.10 40.33 -17.00
N GLY A 110 -20.93 40.87 -16.59
CA GLY A 110 -20.48 42.22 -16.94
C GLY A 110 -19.99 42.38 -18.38
N GLY A 111 -20.03 41.32 -19.22
CA GLY A 111 -19.72 41.37 -20.66
C GLY A 111 -18.24 41.10 -20.97
N VAL A 112 -17.38 40.79 -20.00
CA VAL A 112 -15.98 40.41 -20.29
C VAL A 112 -15.88 38.89 -20.34
N VAL A 113 -15.83 38.37 -21.57
CA VAL A 113 -15.84 36.91 -21.84
C VAL A 113 -14.43 36.41 -22.14
N PRO A 114 -13.98 35.32 -21.50
CA PRO A 114 -12.68 34.71 -21.81
C PRO A 114 -12.70 33.99 -23.14
N PRO A 115 -11.57 33.90 -23.86
CA PRO A 115 -11.47 33.20 -25.17
C PRO A 115 -11.47 31.66 -25.02
N PHE A 116 -11.79 31.12 -23.83
CA PHE A 116 -11.80 29.70 -23.51
C PHE A 116 -12.96 29.34 -22.57
N GLY A 117 -13.32 28.05 -22.50
CA GLY A 117 -14.31 27.54 -21.56
C GLY A 117 -13.79 27.52 -20.12
N LEU A 118 -14.62 27.95 -19.18
CA LEU A 118 -14.32 27.87 -17.75
C LEU A 118 -14.49 26.39 -17.30
N ARG A 119 -13.39 25.69 -17.15
CA ARG A 119 -13.37 24.30 -16.68
C ARG A 119 -13.08 24.24 -15.19
N GLY A 120 -13.49 23.14 -14.54
CA GLY A 120 -13.14 22.87 -13.17
C GLY A 120 -11.62 22.92 -12.94
N GLY A 121 -11.18 23.56 -11.83
CA GLY A 121 -9.76 23.73 -11.48
C GLY A 121 -9.09 24.98 -12.09
N LEU A 122 -9.73 25.69 -13.01
CA LEU A 122 -9.16 26.92 -13.59
C LEU A 122 -8.96 28.01 -12.54
N ALA A 123 -9.92 28.16 -11.62
CA ALA A 123 -9.82 29.15 -10.54
C ALA A 123 -8.55 28.97 -9.71
N ARG A 124 -8.20 27.70 -9.40
CA ARG A 124 -6.96 27.40 -8.71
C ARG A 124 -5.73 27.83 -9.50
N ARG A 125 -5.66 27.48 -10.80
CA ARG A 125 -4.52 27.86 -11.64
C ARG A 125 -4.36 29.39 -11.76
N VAL A 126 -5.45 30.13 -11.75
CA VAL A 126 -5.43 31.60 -11.73
C VAL A 126 -4.93 32.11 -10.37
N LEU A 127 -5.36 31.49 -9.25
CA LEU A 127 -4.83 31.81 -7.93
C LEU A 127 -3.34 31.48 -7.81
N ASP A 128 -2.89 30.34 -8.37
CA ASP A 128 -1.48 29.99 -8.41
C ASP A 128 -0.65 31.03 -9.17
N LEU A 129 -1.15 31.50 -10.33
CA LEU A 129 -0.50 32.58 -11.08
C LEU A 129 -0.46 33.89 -10.25
N TYR A 130 -1.59 34.27 -9.66
CA TYR A 130 -1.72 35.44 -8.80
C TYR A 130 -0.70 35.41 -7.64
N ASP A 131 -0.62 34.28 -6.95
CA ASP A 131 0.32 34.08 -5.85
C ASP A 131 1.78 34.14 -6.32
N GLN A 132 2.10 33.51 -7.46
CA GLN A 132 3.43 33.50 -8.03
C GLN A 132 3.91 34.88 -8.46
N VAL A 133 3.03 35.67 -9.06
CA VAL A 133 3.37 37.06 -9.44
C VAL A 133 3.68 37.92 -8.20
N LEU A 134 2.80 37.83 -7.20
CA LEU A 134 2.97 38.63 -5.98
C LEU A 134 4.11 38.14 -5.08
N ALA A 135 4.36 36.82 -5.06
CA ALA A 135 5.48 36.25 -4.31
C ALA A 135 6.84 36.70 -4.84
N ARG A 136 6.96 37.04 -6.14
CA ARG A 136 8.17 37.54 -6.79
C ARG A 136 8.32 39.05 -6.70
N SER A 137 7.28 39.77 -6.32
CA SER A 137 7.29 41.22 -6.24
C SER A 137 7.70 41.67 -4.84
N PRO A 138 8.64 42.64 -4.69
CA PRO A 138 8.87 43.30 -3.41
C PRO A 138 7.61 43.97 -2.88
N LEU A 139 7.47 44.03 -1.56
CA LEU A 139 6.31 44.71 -0.90
C LEU A 139 6.28 46.22 -1.13
N GLU A 140 7.41 46.84 -1.47
CA GLU A 140 7.51 48.26 -1.87
C GLU A 140 6.76 48.50 -3.17
N GLY A 141 5.60 49.08 -3.07
CA GLY A 141 4.74 49.37 -4.20
C GLY A 141 3.29 48.90 -4.07
N GLY A 142 2.93 48.27 -2.97
CA GLY A 142 1.53 48.06 -2.57
C GLY A 142 0.61 47.40 -3.60
N GLY A 143 0.96 46.23 -4.12
CA GLY A 143 0.17 45.55 -5.11
C GLY A 143 0.36 46.00 -6.57
N ARG A 144 1.16 47.00 -6.82
CA ARG A 144 1.53 47.47 -8.18
C ARG A 144 2.21 46.42 -9.03
N GLY A 145 2.80 45.38 -8.43
CA GLY A 145 3.39 44.26 -9.16
C GLY A 145 2.40 43.53 -10.04
N LEU A 146 1.16 43.32 -9.57
CA LEU A 146 0.13 42.63 -10.35
C LEU A 146 -0.48 43.55 -11.44
N ASP A 147 -0.78 44.80 -11.06
CA ASP A 147 -1.30 45.77 -12.04
C ASP A 147 -0.26 46.08 -13.11
N GLY A 148 1.01 46.20 -12.73
CA GLY A 148 2.14 46.33 -13.65
C GLY A 148 2.29 45.12 -14.56
N PHE A 149 2.10 43.90 -14.02
CA PHE A 149 2.11 42.67 -14.81
C PHE A 149 1.05 42.71 -15.90
N PHE A 150 -0.21 42.98 -15.55
CA PHE A 150 -1.30 43.02 -16.53
C PHE A 150 -1.19 44.18 -17.50
N ALA A 151 -0.77 45.36 -17.05
CA ALA A 151 -0.59 46.52 -17.91
C ALA A 151 0.47 46.22 -19.00
N ARG A 152 1.61 45.70 -18.58
CA ARG A 152 2.70 45.37 -19.50
C ARG A 152 2.38 44.19 -20.42
N ALA A 153 1.69 43.17 -19.90
CA ALA A 153 1.18 42.09 -20.72
C ALA A 153 0.23 42.58 -21.84
N LEU A 154 -0.58 43.59 -21.54
CA LEU A 154 -1.48 44.18 -22.54
C LEU A 154 -0.74 45.09 -23.54
N GLU A 155 0.31 45.82 -23.10
CA GLU A 155 1.16 46.63 -23.99
C GLU A 155 1.93 45.76 -24.98
N GLU A 156 2.53 44.62 -24.53
CA GLU A 156 3.26 43.71 -25.41
C GLU A 156 2.36 42.92 -26.38
N LEU A 157 1.06 42.82 -26.07
CA LEU A 157 0.06 42.11 -26.88
C LEU A 157 -0.76 43.05 -27.77
N ASP A 158 -0.40 44.32 -27.86
CA ASP A 158 -1.08 45.32 -28.76
C ASP A 158 -0.67 45.12 -30.24
N ALA A 159 -1.05 44.00 -30.81
CA ALA A 159 -0.84 43.64 -32.21
C ALA A 159 -2.19 43.25 -32.83
N PRO A 160 -2.90 44.22 -33.45
CA PRO A 160 -4.28 43.99 -33.92
C PRO A 160 -4.41 42.98 -35.09
N ASP A 161 -3.31 42.68 -35.76
CA ASP A 161 -3.28 41.73 -36.87
C ASP A 161 -2.92 40.30 -36.47
N ASP A 162 -2.59 40.03 -35.18
CA ASP A 162 -2.28 38.71 -34.66
C ASP A 162 -3.46 38.17 -33.81
N GLU A 163 -4.13 37.14 -34.36
CA GLU A 163 -5.26 36.47 -33.69
C GLU A 163 -4.85 35.87 -32.33
N GLY A 164 -3.60 35.36 -32.25
CA GLY A 164 -3.07 34.83 -31.01
C GLY A 164 -2.88 35.93 -29.94
N ALA A 165 -2.31 37.06 -30.31
CA ALA A 165 -2.15 38.22 -29.45
C ALA A 165 -3.52 38.79 -29.02
N MET A 166 -4.49 38.86 -29.90
CA MET A 166 -5.87 39.28 -29.55
C MET A 166 -6.54 38.36 -28.52
N LYS A 167 -6.43 37.03 -28.70
CA LYS A 167 -6.95 36.04 -27.75
C LYS A 167 -6.24 36.17 -26.38
N LEU A 168 -4.96 36.32 -26.39
CA LEU A 168 -4.16 36.47 -25.14
C LEU A 168 -4.46 37.80 -24.45
N ALA A 169 -4.68 38.88 -25.17
CA ALA A 169 -5.16 40.16 -24.63
C ALA A 169 -6.57 40.07 -24.03
N ALA A 170 -7.49 39.37 -24.68
CA ALA A 170 -8.84 39.10 -24.16
C ALA A 170 -8.78 38.26 -22.88
N GLN A 171 -7.95 37.21 -22.83
CA GLN A 171 -7.64 36.43 -21.64
C GLN A 171 -7.12 37.31 -20.51
N THR A 172 -6.13 38.17 -20.80
CA THR A 172 -5.51 39.05 -19.81
C THR A 172 -6.53 40.04 -19.21
N ARG A 173 -7.40 40.63 -20.03
CA ARG A 173 -8.50 41.48 -19.53
C ARG A 173 -9.45 40.73 -18.62
N PHE A 174 -9.84 39.51 -18.98
CA PHE A 174 -10.71 38.66 -18.17
C PHE A 174 -10.05 38.29 -16.82
N LEU A 175 -8.79 37.85 -16.83
CA LEU A 175 -8.06 37.49 -15.62
C LEU A 175 -7.91 38.70 -14.70
N ARG A 176 -7.55 39.87 -15.24
CA ARG A 176 -7.44 41.12 -14.48
C ARG A 176 -8.74 41.48 -13.81
N ALA A 177 -9.85 41.55 -14.55
CA ALA A 177 -11.17 41.90 -14.03
C ALA A 177 -11.63 40.87 -12.97
N SER A 178 -11.37 39.58 -13.19
CA SER A 178 -11.72 38.51 -12.26
C SER A 178 -10.96 38.60 -10.94
N ILE A 179 -9.67 38.96 -10.99
CA ILE A 179 -8.85 39.12 -9.77
C ILE A 179 -9.25 40.41 -9.03
N GLU A 180 -9.59 41.48 -9.74
CA GLU A 180 -10.11 42.70 -9.12
C GLU A 180 -11.42 42.45 -8.37
N GLU A 181 -12.36 41.72 -9.01
CA GLU A 181 -13.63 41.35 -8.35
C GLU A 181 -13.40 40.38 -7.18
N TYR A 182 -12.50 39.43 -7.30
CA TYR A 182 -12.09 38.55 -6.21
C TYR A 182 -11.54 39.32 -5.00
N ARG A 183 -10.64 40.28 -5.23
CA ARG A 183 -10.06 41.13 -4.15
C ARG A 183 -11.13 41.98 -3.48
N THR A 184 -12.09 42.48 -4.25
CA THR A 184 -13.24 43.22 -3.73
C THR A 184 -14.13 42.34 -2.86
N ALA A 185 -14.44 41.12 -3.31
CA ALA A 185 -15.22 40.18 -2.54
C ALA A 185 -14.50 39.75 -1.23
N LEU A 186 -13.20 39.51 -1.31
CA LEU A 186 -12.38 39.15 -0.15
C LEU A 186 -12.38 40.26 0.90
N SER A 187 -12.17 41.52 0.46
CA SER A 187 -12.19 42.69 1.32
C SER A 187 -13.57 42.93 1.94
N GLY A 188 -14.65 42.70 1.17
CA GLY A 188 -16.04 42.82 1.66
C GLY A 188 -16.37 41.82 2.77
N LEU A 189 -15.66 40.68 2.83
CA LEU A 189 -15.79 39.67 3.90
C LEU A 189 -14.84 39.95 5.10
N GLY A 190 -13.98 40.96 5.02
CA GLY A 190 -12.95 41.22 6.04
C GLY A 190 -11.89 40.15 6.15
N LEU A 191 -11.68 39.35 5.06
CA LEU A 191 -10.72 38.28 5.00
C LEU A 191 -9.48 38.69 4.18
N LEU A 192 -8.34 38.06 4.45
CA LEU A 192 -7.10 38.27 3.74
C LEU A 192 -6.60 36.97 3.10
N ASP A 193 -6.11 37.05 1.90
CA ASP A 193 -5.29 35.99 1.32
C ASP A 193 -3.82 36.21 1.73
N ALA A 194 -2.97 35.23 1.41
CA ALA A 194 -1.56 35.26 1.79
C ALA A 194 -0.82 36.51 1.27
N PRO A 195 -0.98 36.95 0.00
CA PRO A 195 -0.38 38.22 -0.44
C PRO A 195 -0.87 39.43 0.31
N SER A 196 -2.19 39.56 0.55
CA SER A 196 -2.78 40.67 1.26
C SER A 196 -2.38 40.69 2.73
N ALA A 197 -2.26 39.54 3.36
CA ALA A 197 -1.81 39.40 4.75
C ALA A 197 -0.35 39.85 4.89
N ARG A 198 0.53 39.52 3.96
CA ARG A 198 1.92 40.04 3.97
C ARG A 198 1.99 41.56 3.93
N LEU A 199 1.11 42.19 3.16
CA LEU A 199 1.03 43.65 3.10
C LEU A 199 0.47 44.27 4.37
N ALA A 200 -0.49 43.61 5.02
CA ALA A 200 -1.13 44.04 6.24
C ALA A 200 -0.29 43.81 7.50
N LEU A 201 0.65 42.86 7.48
CA LEU A 201 1.49 42.58 8.64
C LEU A 201 2.43 43.77 8.94
N SER A 202 2.37 44.25 10.16
CA SER A 202 3.31 45.23 10.70
C SER A 202 4.62 44.55 11.06
N ALA A 203 5.74 45.16 10.72
CA ALA A 203 7.05 44.68 11.11
C ALA A 203 7.27 44.71 12.65
N GLU A 204 6.43 45.46 13.40
CA GLU A 204 6.49 45.55 14.87
C GLU A 204 5.93 44.32 15.57
N ASP A 205 5.06 43.57 14.90
CA ASP A 205 4.41 42.35 15.42
C ASP A 205 5.29 41.11 15.38
N PHE A 206 6.58 41.20 15.06
CA PHE A 206 7.44 40.02 14.85
C PHE A 206 7.95 39.45 16.20
N PRO A 207 7.59 38.23 16.58
CA PRO A 207 7.84 37.68 17.92
C PRO A 207 9.23 37.11 18.14
N PHE A 208 10.10 37.07 17.12
CA PHE A 208 11.44 36.50 17.20
C PHE A 208 12.55 37.51 17.10
N GLU A 209 13.62 37.33 17.89
CA GLU A 209 14.82 38.14 17.83
C GLU A 209 15.72 37.79 16.64
N ARG A 210 15.73 36.50 16.22
CA ARG A 210 16.62 35.95 15.21
C ARG A 210 15.87 35.07 14.24
N VAL A 211 16.24 35.14 12.97
CA VAL A 211 15.73 34.26 11.93
C VAL A 211 16.88 33.66 11.14
N PHE A 212 16.81 32.34 10.96
CA PHE A 212 17.67 31.57 10.08
C PHE A 212 16.85 31.00 8.94
N VAL A 213 17.19 31.37 7.71
CA VAL A 213 16.56 30.84 6.48
C VAL A 213 17.52 29.85 5.84
N LEU A 214 17.09 28.61 5.68
CA LEU A 214 17.91 27.53 5.12
C LEU A 214 17.58 27.35 3.63
N GLY A 215 18.45 27.84 2.76
CA GLY A 215 18.30 27.77 1.32
C GLY A 215 17.45 28.91 0.73
N SER A 216 17.78 29.31 -0.49
CA SER A 216 17.07 30.40 -1.20
C SER A 216 15.64 30.02 -1.63
N GLU A 217 15.41 28.72 -1.78
CA GLU A 217 14.10 28.20 -2.19
C GLU A 217 13.06 28.20 -1.07
N THR A 218 13.49 28.49 0.15
CA THR A 218 12.65 28.42 1.37
C THR A 218 11.64 29.55 1.43
N LEU A 219 12.01 30.74 0.96
CA LEU A 219 11.18 31.92 1.06
C LEU A 219 10.97 32.59 -0.29
N ALA A 220 9.75 33.09 -0.49
CA ALA A 220 9.47 34.02 -1.56
C ALA A 220 10.17 35.38 -1.35
N VAL A 221 10.38 36.13 -2.44
CA VAL A 221 10.94 37.49 -2.41
C VAL A 221 10.16 38.39 -1.46
N ALA A 222 8.84 38.30 -1.48
CA ALA A 222 7.97 39.07 -0.57
C ALA A 222 8.18 38.75 0.92
N ASP A 223 8.45 37.45 1.26
CA ASP A 223 8.72 37.07 2.65
C ASP A 223 10.10 37.58 3.11
N LEU A 224 11.12 37.51 2.24
CA LEU A 224 12.44 38.07 2.50
C LEU A 224 12.37 39.60 2.68
N ASP A 225 11.59 40.28 1.86
CA ASP A 225 11.36 41.73 2.00
C ASP A 225 10.70 42.07 3.32
N LEU A 226 9.64 41.33 3.72
CA LEU A 226 8.98 41.48 5.02
C LEU A 226 9.97 41.32 6.18
N LEU A 227 10.73 40.22 6.20
CA LEU A 227 11.70 39.92 7.25
C LEU A 227 12.84 40.96 7.29
N SER A 228 13.32 41.41 6.13
CA SER A 228 14.41 42.38 6.05
C SER A 228 14.04 43.75 6.64
N ARG A 229 12.75 44.10 6.71
CA ARG A 229 12.23 45.35 7.25
C ARG A 229 11.81 45.26 8.69
N ALA A 230 11.68 44.07 9.28
CA ALA A 230 11.21 43.88 10.65
C ALA A 230 12.15 44.57 11.67
N PRO A 231 11.75 45.65 12.38
CA PRO A 231 12.63 46.38 13.28
C PRO A 231 12.94 45.58 14.56
N ALA A 232 12.02 44.73 15.01
CA ALA A 232 12.19 43.87 16.18
C ALA A 232 13.23 42.77 15.93
N LEU A 233 13.50 42.43 14.67
CA LEU A 233 14.42 41.40 14.28
C LEU A 233 15.87 41.91 14.36
N THR A 234 16.62 41.39 15.32
CA THR A 234 18.02 41.78 15.55
C THR A 234 18.97 41.13 14.57
N GLU A 235 18.75 39.87 14.20
CA GLU A 235 19.62 39.08 13.31
C GLU A 235 18.77 38.32 12.30
N LEU A 236 19.15 38.47 11.02
CA LEU A 236 18.57 37.68 9.92
C LEU A 236 19.71 37.07 9.10
N PHE A 237 19.74 35.74 9.04
CA PHE A 237 20.70 34.98 8.28
C PHE A 237 20.00 34.18 7.18
N VAL A 238 20.44 34.37 5.95
CA VAL A 238 19.99 33.53 4.82
C VAL A 238 21.17 32.68 4.39
N ALA A 239 21.16 31.39 4.73
CA ALA A 239 22.24 30.47 4.46
C ALA A 239 22.02 29.79 3.08
N LEU A 240 22.95 29.94 2.18
CA LEU A 240 22.89 29.50 0.78
C LEU A 240 23.95 28.44 0.49
N ALA A 241 23.56 27.36 -0.16
CA ALA A 241 24.49 26.26 -0.52
C ALA A 241 25.41 26.54 -1.71
N SER A 242 25.19 27.63 -2.44
CA SER A 242 25.98 28.01 -3.61
C SER A 242 25.95 29.52 -3.81
N PRO A 243 27.05 30.13 -4.30
CA PRO A 243 27.11 31.55 -4.59
C PRO A 243 26.21 32.00 -5.75
N ALA A 244 25.70 31.07 -6.54
CA ALA A 244 24.94 31.35 -7.76
C ALA A 244 23.42 31.54 -7.60
N THR A 245 22.92 31.70 -6.40
CA THR A 245 21.52 32.03 -6.22
C THR A 245 21.32 33.54 -6.37
N GLU A 246 20.84 33.95 -7.52
CA GLU A 246 20.51 35.35 -7.81
C GLU A 246 19.26 35.76 -7.05
N LEU A 247 19.44 36.32 -5.86
CA LEU A 247 18.38 37.07 -5.21
C LEU A 247 18.22 38.42 -5.94
N PRO A 248 17.00 38.95 -6.08
CA PRO A 248 16.75 40.23 -6.71
C PRO A 248 17.60 41.36 -6.07
N GLU A 249 18.21 42.17 -6.91
CA GLU A 249 19.10 43.25 -6.49
C GLU A 249 18.57 44.16 -5.38
N PRO A 250 17.28 44.54 -5.37
CA PRO A 250 16.72 45.36 -4.28
C PRO A 250 16.81 44.69 -2.91
N ILE A 251 16.80 43.34 -2.87
CA ILE A 251 16.90 42.58 -1.61
C ILE A 251 18.36 42.43 -1.23
N THR A 252 19.23 42.00 -2.17
CA THR A 252 20.63 41.75 -1.89
C THR A 252 21.36 42.99 -1.35
N ARG A 253 20.97 44.19 -1.76
CA ARG A 253 21.51 45.44 -1.23
C ARG A 253 21.30 45.67 0.27
N ARG A 254 20.38 44.94 0.91
CA ARG A 254 20.07 45.05 2.36
C ARG A 254 20.90 44.06 3.19
N PHE A 255 21.64 43.18 2.56
CA PHE A 255 22.40 42.12 3.21
C PHE A 255 23.88 42.31 3.02
N SER A 256 24.67 42.02 4.03
CA SER A 256 26.10 41.81 3.91
C SER A 256 26.39 40.37 3.49
N ILE A 257 27.28 40.17 2.54
CA ILE A 257 27.65 38.82 2.07
C ILE A 257 28.81 38.32 2.93
N VAL A 258 28.64 37.16 3.53
CA VAL A 258 29.63 36.51 4.39
C VAL A 258 29.82 35.09 3.93
N THR A 259 31.09 34.64 3.84
CA THR A 259 31.37 33.21 3.59
C THR A 259 31.44 32.47 4.93
N ALA A 260 30.70 31.38 5.08
CA ALA A 260 30.78 30.59 6.30
C ALA A 260 32.16 29.91 6.38
N GLU A 261 32.72 29.87 7.59
CA GLU A 261 33.92 29.03 7.86
C GLU A 261 33.45 27.57 7.84
N ASP A 262 33.74 26.87 6.76
CA ASP A 262 33.44 25.46 6.62
C ASP A 262 34.43 24.61 7.40
N GLY A 263 33.93 23.71 8.21
CA GLY A 263 34.74 22.61 8.72
C GLY A 263 35.22 21.76 7.54
N LEU A 264 36.44 21.20 7.64
CA LEU A 264 36.96 20.24 6.66
C LEU A 264 36.04 18.99 6.65
N HIS A 265 35.17 18.92 5.68
CA HIS A 265 34.38 17.71 5.41
C HIS A 265 35.10 16.87 4.35
N SER A 266 35.38 15.61 4.68
CA SER A 266 35.87 14.67 3.67
C SER A 266 34.77 14.44 2.62
N PRO A 267 35.10 14.43 1.33
CA PRO A 267 34.13 14.14 0.30
C PRO A 267 33.60 12.71 0.47
N PRO A 268 32.32 12.47 0.16
CA PRO A 268 31.74 11.14 0.22
C PRO A 268 32.35 10.19 -0.81
N ARG A 269 32.31 8.90 -0.53
CA ARG A 269 32.75 7.84 -1.43
C ARG A 269 31.55 7.31 -2.20
N LEU A 270 31.79 6.90 -3.46
CA LEU A 270 30.77 6.26 -4.27
C LEU A 270 30.79 4.75 -4.06
N ILE A 271 29.66 4.15 -3.69
CA ILE A 271 29.47 2.70 -3.67
C ILE A 271 28.94 2.25 -5.03
N VAL A 272 29.63 1.29 -5.65
CA VAL A 272 29.31 0.72 -6.97
C VAL A 272 29.08 -0.78 -6.90
N PRO A 273 28.38 -1.40 -7.91
CA PRO A 273 28.05 -2.82 -7.90
C PRO A 273 29.24 -3.79 -8.13
N GLY A 274 30.46 -3.32 -8.30
CA GLY A 274 31.64 -4.17 -8.46
C GLY A 274 31.96 -4.59 -9.90
N ARG A 275 31.31 -4.00 -10.90
CA ARG A 275 31.65 -4.14 -12.32
C ARG A 275 32.40 -2.91 -12.80
N GLU A 276 33.56 -3.09 -13.39
CA GLU A 276 34.46 -2.00 -13.80
C GLU A 276 33.84 -0.87 -14.66
N ALA A 277 32.71 -1.15 -15.34
CA ALA A 277 32.02 -0.18 -16.20
C ALA A 277 30.80 0.49 -15.58
N GLU A 278 30.32 0.03 -14.45
CA GLU A 278 29.06 0.49 -13.86
C GLU A 278 29.33 1.35 -12.61
N PHE A 279 29.06 2.64 -12.69
CA PHE A 279 29.12 3.56 -11.54
C PHE A 279 27.79 3.73 -10.83
N ALA A 280 26.72 3.09 -11.31
CA ALA A 280 25.37 3.06 -10.73
C ALA A 280 24.82 1.65 -10.74
N PHE A 281 24.02 1.32 -9.76
CA PHE A 281 23.24 0.08 -9.76
C PHE A 281 22.13 0.17 -10.80
N VAL A 282 21.90 -0.93 -11.52
CA VAL A 282 20.94 -0.99 -12.62
C VAL A 282 19.98 -2.15 -12.37
N ALA A 283 18.79 -1.83 -11.92
CA ALA A 283 17.71 -2.78 -11.70
C ALA A 283 16.83 -2.93 -12.95
N ARG A 284 16.02 -3.98 -13.02
CA ARG A 284 15.06 -4.16 -14.09
C ARG A 284 13.96 -3.10 -14.04
N ASP A 285 13.35 -2.92 -12.88
CA ASP A 285 12.23 -2.00 -12.64
C ASP A 285 12.36 -1.31 -11.28
N ARG A 286 11.37 -0.50 -10.90
CA ARG A 286 11.37 0.22 -9.62
C ARG A 286 11.32 -0.72 -8.41
N GLU A 287 10.57 -1.81 -8.48
CA GLU A 287 10.46 -2.75 -7.36
C GLU A 287 11.81 -3.44 -7.12
N GLU A 288 12.46 -3.91 -8.16
CA GLU A 288 13.80 -4.47 -8.04
C GLU A 288 14.82 -3.42 -7.55
N SER A 289 14.68 -2.14 -7.94
CA SER A 289 15.52 -1.07 -7.39
C SER A 289 15.43 -0.98 -5.86
N PHE A 290 14.23 -1.07 -5.29
CA PHE A 290 14.05 -1.10 -3.83
C PHE A 290 14.53 -2.39 -3.19
N THR A 291 14.40 -3.50 -3.90
CA THR A 291 14.97 -4.79 -3.52
C THR A 291 16.50 -4.70 -3.44
N ASP A 292 17.14 -4.07 -4.41
CA ASP A 292 18.59 -3.85 -4.43
C ASP A 292 19.03 -2.91 -3.30
N VAL A 293 18.22 -1.91 -2.96
CA VAL A 293 18.47 -1.10 -1.76
C VAL A 293 18.43 -1.96 -0.50
N ALA A 294 17.42 -2.82 -0.35
CA ALA A 294 17.33 -3.72 0.81
C ALA A 294 18.53 -4.69 0.88
N ARG A 295 18.92 -5.27 -0.25
CA ARG A 295 20.12 -6.12 -0.37
C ARG A 295 21.38 -5.38 0.06
N LEU A 296 21.57 -4.16 -0.45
CA LEU A 296 22.70 -3.32 -0.11
C LEU A 296 22.78 -3.03 1.39
N LEU A 297 21.64 -2.65 1.99
CA LEU A 297 21.58 -2.38 3.43
C LEU A 297 21.95 -3.62 4.26
N LYS A 298 21.45 -4.79 3.87
CA LYS A 298 21.79 -6.07 4.52
C LYS A 298 23.25 -6.45 4.32
N THR A 299 23.80 -6.26 3.11
CA THR A 299 25.21 -6.48 2.86
C THR A 299 26.09 -5.58 3.73
N LEU A 300 25.74 -4.30 3.84
CA LEU A 300 26.47 -3.36 4.70
C LEU A 300 26.33 -3.68 6.19
N GLU A 301 25.19 -4.24 6.61
CA GLU A 301 24.95 -4.72 7.97
C GLU A 301 25.86 -5.90 8.29
N ASP A 302 25.92 -6.90 7.43
CA ASP A 302 26.75 -8.10 7.60
C ASP A 302 28.26 -7.78 7.60
N ASP A 303 28.66 -6.78 6.80
CA ASP A 303 30.05 -6.27 6.78
C ASP A 303 30.39 -5.39 8.00
N GLY A 304 29.43 -5.07 8.86
CA GLY A 304 29.60 -4.11 9.95
C GLY A 304 29.86 -2.67 9.49
N ARG A 305 29.44 -2.32 8.28
CA ARG A 305 29.64 -1.02 7.62
C ARG A 305 28.37 -0.16 7.57
N LEU A 306 27.22 -0.72 8.00
CA LEU A 306 25.95 -0.01 7.99
C LEU A 306 25.96 1.14 9.01
N PRO A 307 25.66 2.38 8.60
CA PRO A 307 25.44 3.48 9.53
C PRO A 307 24.17 3.26 10.37
N PRO A 308 23.99 3.99 11.48
CA PRO A 308 22.71 4.01 12.17
C PRO A 308 21.57 4.30 11.19
N LEU A 309 20.46 3.57 11.26
CA LEU A 309 19.40 3.60 10.23
C LEU A 309 18.85 5.00 9.98
N HIS A 310 18.68 5.82 11.03
CA HIS A 310 18.22 7.21 10.91
C HIS A 310 19.21 8.14 10.17
N ARG A 311 20.47 7.70 10.00
CA ARG A 311 21.50 8.40 9.23
C ARG A 311 21.63 7.90 7.79
N ILE A 312 20.62 7.15 7.32
CA ILE A 312 20.52 6.66 5.95
C ILE A 312 19.36 7.38 5.28
N GLY A 313 19.63 8.11 4.22
CA GLY A 313 18.63 8.81 3.41
C GLY A 313 18.46 8.14 2.05
N ILE A 314 17.24 7.67 1.77
CA ILE A 314 16.85 7.20 0.44
C ILE A 314 16.10 8.35 -0.23
N VAL A 315 16.73 8.97 -1.21
CA VAL A 315 16.16 10.11 -1.92
C VAL A 315 15.39 9.62 -3.12
N VAL A 316 14.10 9.85 -3.11
CA VAL A 316 13.19 9.44 -4.19
C VAL A 316 12.66 10.66 -4.93
N PRO A 317 12.48 10.57 -6.25
CA PRO A 317 11.98 11.70 -7.06
C PRO A 317 10.51 11.99 -6.80
N ARG A 318 9.69 10.95 -6.64
CA ARG A 318 8.25 11.01 -6.40
C ARG A 318 7.87 10.11 -5.22
N PRO A 319 7.84 10.62 -4.00
CA PRO A 319 7.66 9.81 -2.79
C PRO A 319 6.50 8.83 -2.85
N LEU A 320 5.35 9.26 -3.38
CA LEU A 320 4.14 8.46 -3.42
C LEU A 320 4.31 7.14 -4.19
N THR A 321 4.96 7.17 -5.35
CA THR A 321 5.21 5.98 -6.18
C THR A 321 6.09 4.96 -5.45
N TYR A 322 7.12 5.45 -4.79
CA TYR A 322 8.10 4.61 -4.10
C TYR A 322 7.63 4.11 -2.73
N LEU A 323 6.65 4.78 -2.14
CA LEU A 323 6.13 4.45 -0.83
C LEU A 323 5.49 3.07 -0.75
N TYR A 324 4.67 2.72 -1.73
CA TYR A 324 4.02 1.40 -1.77
C TYR A 324 5.05 0.29 -1.92
N LEU A 325 6.07 0.53 -2.75
CA LEU A 325 7.19 -0.38 -2.93
C LEU A 325 8.00 -0.53 -1.63
N ALA A 326 8.32 0.58 -0.97
CA ALA A 326 9.01 0.55 0.32
C ALA A 326 8.25 -0.24 1.37
N LYS A 327 6.94 -0.05 1.46
CA LYS A 327 6.10 -0.78 2.42
C LYS A 327 6.12 -2.29 2.15
N LYS A 328 6.09 -2.70 0.87
CA LYS A 328 6.18 -4.11 0.49
C LYS A 328 7.58 -4.66 0.76
N VAL A 329 8.59 -4.13 0.08
CA VAL A 329 9.95 -4.67 0.08
C VAL A 329 10.63 -4.58 1.45
N PHE A 330 10.56 -3.43 2.12
CA PHE A 330 11.24 -3.24 3.41
C PHE A 330 10.55 -3.97 4.56
N ALA A 331 9.22 -4.15 4.50
CA ALA A 331 8.54 -4.98 5.49
C ALA A 331 8.97 -6.46 5.36
N GLU A 332 9.04 -6.98 4.15
CA GLU A 332 9.52 -8.33 3.86
C GLU A 332 11.00 -8.50 4.26
N ALA A 333 11.85 -7.53 3.91
CA ALA A 333 13.26 -7.51 4.27
C ALA A 333 13.53 -7.17 5.75
N GLN A 334 12.50 -6.88 6.54
CA GLN A 334 12.60 -6.44 7.93
C GLN A 334 13.53 -5.22 8.11
N VAL A 335 13.52 -4.30 7.16
CA VAL A 335 14.23 -3.02 7.23
C VAL A 335 13.27 -1.97 7.77
N PRO A 336 13.47 -1.47 8.99
CA PRO A 336 12.66 -0.37 9.52
C PRO A 336 12.87 0.88 8.67
N PHE A 337 11.78 1.56 8.32
CA PHE A 337 11.85 2.78 7.55
C PHE A 337 10.88 3.85 8.06
N GLN A 338 11.23 5.10 7.81
CA GLN A 338 10.37 6.25 8.03
C GLN A 338 10.13 6.96 6.72
N LEU A 339 8.92 7.37 6.53
CA LEU A 339 8.55 8.21 5.42
C LEU A 339 8.32 9.63 5.93
N GLN A 340 9.07 10.57 5.39
CA GLN A 340 8.98 11.99 5.75
C GLN A 340 8.03 12.76 4.84
N ASP A 341 7.06 12.06 4.23
CA ASP A 341 6.08 12.70 3.35
C ASP A 341 4.66 12.42 3.82
N ALA A 342 3.73 13.21 3.32
CA ALA A 342 2.31 13.07 3.61
C ALA A 342 1.60 12.37 2.46
N PHE A 343 0.69 11.45 2.81
CA PHE A 343 -0.11 10.73 1.82
C PHE A 343 -1.24 11.61 1.30
N PRO A 344 -1.57 11.56 0.01
CA PRO A 344 -2.84 12.08 -0.47
C PRO A 344 -3.99 11.36 0.22
N LEU A 345 -4.94 12.12 0.73
CA LEU A 345 -6.13 11.56 1.36
C LEU A 345 -6.95 10.67 0.42
N ALA A 346 -6.86 10.94 -0.89
CA ALA A 346 -7.48 10.15 -1.95
C ALA A 346 -7.05 8.66 -1.95
N THR A 347 -5.88 8.32 -1.39
CA THR A 347 -5.37 6.95 -1.36
C THR A 347 -5.87 6.14 -0.15
N GLU A 348 -6.65 6.75 0.74
CA GLU A 348 -7.13 6.08 1.93
C GLU A 348 -8.36 5.22 1.64
N PRO A 349 -8.42 3.98 2.16
CA PRO A 349 -9.51 3.05 1.89
C PRO A 349 -10.89 3.60 2.25
N TYR A 350 -10.98 4.37 3.33
CA TYR A 350 -12.23 5.05 3.72
C TYR A 350 -12.72 6.02 2.64
N VAL A 351 -11.81 6.77 2.04
CA VAL A 351 -12.15 7.76 0.99
C VAL A 351 -12.51 7.05 -0.32
N ALA A 352 -11.81 5.97 -0.65
CA ALA A 352 -12.16 5.11 -1.78
C ALA A 352 -13.58 4.52 -1.61
N ALA A 353 -13.96 4.16 -0.37
CA ALA A 353 -15.33 3.72 -0.09
C ALA A 353 -16.38 4.84 -0.31
N VAL A 354 -16.05 6.10 0.01
CA VAL A 354 -16.94 7.24 -0.31
C VAL A 354 -17.10 7.40 -1.84
N ASP A 355 -16.05 7.14 -2.62
CA ASP A 355 -16.14 7.14 -4.08
C ASP A 355 -17.16 6.10 -4.61
N LEU A 356 -17.35 4.96 -3.92
CA LEU A 356 -18.41 3.99 -4.29
C LEU A 356 -19.81 4.60 -4.15
N VAL A 357 -20.05 5.43 -3.14
CA VAL A 357 -21.32 6.15 -2.98
C VAL A 357 -21.54 7.13 -4.13
N LEU A 358 -20.50 7.86 -4.50
CA LEU A 358 -20.57 8.79 -5.64
C LEU A 358 -20.74 8.06 -6.96
N GLU A 359 -20.13 6.90 -7.13
CA GLU A 359 -20.25 6.07 -8.33
C GLU A 359 -21.65 5.45 -8.45
N LEU A 360 -22.28 5.06 -7.33
CA LEU A 360 -23.67 4.62 -7.34
C LEU A 360 -24.60 5.70 -7.93
N VAL A 361 -24.39 6.97 -7.57
CA VAL A 361 -25.15 8.10 -8.13
C VAL A 361 -24.78 8.35 -9.59
N ALA A 362 -23.48 8.34 -9.91
CA ALA A 362 -22.98 8.60 -11.27
C ALA A 362 -23.50 7.61 -12.30
N THR A 363 -23.63 6.35 -11.92
CA THR A 363 -24.09 5.26 -12.79
C THR A 363 -25.61 5.05 -12.75
N GLY A 364 -26.34 5.86 -11.95
CA GLY A 364 -27.77 5.69 -11.77
C GLY A 364 -28.14 4.38 -11.11
N SER A 365 -27.31 3.94 -10.17
CA SER A 365 -27.46 2.66 -9.45
C SER A 365 -27.33 1.43 -10.35
N HIS A 366 -26.30 1.42 -11.22
CA HIS A 366 -25.96 0.24 -11.97
C HIS A 366 -25.64 -0.95 -11.06
N ARG A 367 -25.91 -2.17 -11.52
CA ARG A 367 -25.71 -3.39 -10.75
C ARG A 367 -24.31 -3.48 -10.13
N ASP A 368 -23.27 -3.24 -10.91
CA ASP A 368 -21.89 -3.39 -10.45
C ASP A 368 -21.52 -2.37 -9.36
N SER A 369 -21.97 -1.11 -9.50
CA SER A 369 -21.77 -0.09 -8.46
C SER A 369 -22.57 -0.40 -7.19
N ALA A 370 -23.79 -0.95 -7.32
CA ALA A 370 -24.60 -1.39 -6.20
C ALA A 370 -23.91 -2.55 -5.45
N LEU A 371 -23.39 -3.54 -6.19
CA LEU A 371 -22.70 -4.69 -5.62
C LEU A 371 -21.39 -4.29 -4.94
N ALA A 372 -20.61 -3.41 -5.57
CA ALA A 372 -19.37 -2.87 -4.98
C ALA A 372 -19.65 -2.14 -3.65
N LEU A 373 -20.72 -1.36 -3.59
CA LEU A 373 -21.11 -0.67 -2.36
C LEU A 373 -21.55 -1.64 -1.26
N LEU A 374 -22.36 -2.66 -1.59
CA LEU A 374 -22.84 -3.69 -0.64
C LEU A 374 -21.68 -4.54 -0.08
N ARG A 375 -20.65 -4.79 -0.89
CA ARG A 375 -19.45 -5.55 -0.48
C ARG A 375 -18.44 -4.72 0.31
N SER A 376 -18.61 -3.39 0.35
CA SER A 376 -17.65 -2.51 1.02
C SER A 376 -17.68 -2.72 2.54
N PRO A 377 -16.53 -2.96 3.19
CA PRO A 377 -16.46 -3.14 4.64
C PRO A 377 -16.75 -1.84 5.43
N PHE A 378 -16.88 -0.70 4.76
CA PHE A 378 -17.12 0.60 5.38
C PHE A 378 -18.59 0.97 5.50
N PHE A 379 -19.48 0.17 4.91
CA PHE A 379 -20.93 0.39 4.98
C PHE A 379 -21.64 -0.80 5.62
N GLU A 380 -22.72 -0.50 6.31
CA GLU A 380 -23.57 -1.50 6.96
C GLU A 380 -25.02 -1.20 6.64
N PHE A 381 -25.73 -2.21 6.17
CA PHE A 381 -27.13 -2.11 5.80
C PHE A 381 -27.91 -3.09 6.65
N GLU A 382 -29.03 -2.63 7.21
CA GLU A 382 -29.84 -3.45 8.12
C GLU A 382 -30.34 -4.73 7.43
N GLY A 383 -30.09 -5.88 8.04
CA GLY A 383 -30.47 -7.18 7.52
C GLY A 383 -29.70 -7.67 6.30
N VAL A 384 -28.57 -7.04 5.98
CA VAL A 384 -27.70 -7.42 4.84
C VAL A 384 -26.38 -7.96 5.36
N SER A 385 -26.13 -9.24 5.09
CA SER A 385 -24.84 -9.91 5.28
C SER A 385 -24.28 -10.34 3.93
N GLU A 386 -23.14 -11.01 3.93
CA GLU A 386 -22.53 -11.58 2.71
C GLU A 386 -23.47 -12.53 1.97
N VAL A 387 -24.34 -13.22 2.70
CA VAL A 387 -25.35 -14.15 2.14
C VAL A 387 -26.40 -13.40 1.32
N GLU A 388 -26.93 -12.29 1.84
CA GLU A 388 -27.90 -11.45 1.14
C GLU A 388 -27.27 -10.74 -0.05
N VAL A 389 -26.00 -10.35 0.05
CA VAL A 389 -25.24 -9.76 -1.06
C VAL A 389 -25.03 -10.79 -2.17
N ALA A 390 -24.63 -12.01 -1.84
CA ALA A 390 -24.49 -13.11 -2.81
C ALA A 390 -25.83 -13.44 -3.48
N ALA A 391 -26.92 -13.48 -2.70
CA ALA A 391 -28.26 -13.70 -3.24
C ALA A 391 -28.71 -12.57 -4.19
N PHE A 392 -28.38 -11.32 -3.88
CA PHE A 392 -28.62 -10.17 -4.75
C PHE A 392 -27.83 -10.28 -6.06
N ASP A 393 -26.56 -10.66 -6.00
CA ASP A 393 -25.70 -10.88 -7.16
C ASP A 393 -26.30 -11.95 -8.09
N GLU A 394 -26.60 -13.14 -7.55
CA GLU A 394 -27.21 -14.23 -8.28
C GLU A 394 -28.58 -13.85 -8.90
N LEU A 395 -29.43 -13.19 -8.10
CA LEU A 395 -30.75 -12.75 -8.54
C LEU A 395 -30.67 -11.80 -9.73
N THR A 396 -29.80 -10.78 -9.65
CA THR A 396 -29.65 -9.77 -10.69
C THR A 396 -29.05 -10.34 -11.96
N LEU A 397 -28.14 -11.30 -11.86
CA LEU A 397 -27.63 -12.07 -13.00
C LEU A 397 -28.71 -12.92 -13.64
N ARG A 398 -29.46 -13.66 -12.84
CA ARG A 398 -30.52 -14.54 -13.30
C ARG A 398 -31.63 -13.79 -14.08
N PHE A 399 -32.01 -12.63 -13.58
CA PHE A 399 -33.00 -11.78 -14.23
C PHE A 399 -32.40 -10.85 -15.30
N ARG A 400 -31.08 -10.91 -15.52
CA ARG A 400 -30.32 -10.02 -16.42
C ARG A 400 -30.65 -8.55 -16.16
N GLU A 401 -30.65 -8.18 -14.87
CA GLU A 401 -31.01 -6.84 -14.44
C GLU A 401 -29.76 -5.96 -14.41
N PRO A 402 -29.63 -4.98 -15.33
CA PRO A 402 -28.42 -4.15 -15.38
C PRO A 402 -28.34 -3.10 -14.27
N GLY A 403 -29.43 -2.94 -13.49
CA GLY A 403 -29.54 -1.95 -12.45
C GLY A 403 -30.46 -0.78 -12.81
N GLY A 404 -30.44 0.21 -11.93
CA GLY A 404 -31.35 1.36 -11.97
C GLY A 404 -32.40 1.32 -10.87
N VAL A 405 -32.56 2.44 -10.15
CA VAL A 405 -33.42 2.52 -8.96
C VAL A 405 -34.85 2.05 -9.26
N GLU A 406 -35.43 2.49 -10.38
CA GLU A 406 -36.81 2.11 -10.76
C GLU A 406 -36.95 0.62 -11.04
N ARG A 407 -35.96 0.03 -11.68
CA ARG A 407 -35.96 -1.40 -11.99
C ARG A 407 -35.79 -2.22 -10.72
N PHE A 408 -34.86 -1.84 -9.85
CA PHE A 408 -34.70 -2.47 -8.56
C PHE A 408 -35.94 -2.34 -7.69
N ARG A 409 -36.62 -1.18 -7.71
CA ARG A 409 -37.90 -0.99 -7.01
C ARG A 409 -38.99 -1.89 -7.57
N ALA A 410 -39.10 -1.99 -8.89
CA ALA A 410 -40.05 -2.89 -9.54
C ALA A 410 -39.76 -4.36 -9.21
N LEU A 411 -38.49 -4.76 -9.22
CA LEU A 411 -38.06 -6.09 -8.82
C LEU A 411 -38.42 -6.37 -7.35
N LEU A 412 -38.08 -5.47 -6.44
CA LEU A 412 -38.41 -5.54 -5.01
C LEU A 412 -39.92 -5.68 -4.80
N SER A 413 -40.72 -4.83 -5.49
CA SER A 413 -42.19 -4.91 -5.38
C SER A 413 -42.76 -6.23 -5.87
N ARG A 414 -42.15 -6.82 -6.89
CA ARG A 414 -42.53 -8.13 -7.44
C ARG A 414 -42.23 -9.27 -6.45
N LEU A 415 -41.04 -9.21 -5.83
CA LEU A 415 -40.56 -10.24 -4.91
C LEU A 415 -41.23 -10.17 -3.53
N SER A 416 -41.67 -9.00 -3.10
CA SER A 416 -42.35 -8.78 -1.83
C SER A 416 -43.83 -9.19 -1.85
N ARG A 417 -44.37 -9.54 -3.04
CA ARG A 417 -45.76 -10.03 -3.12
C ARG A 417 -45.83 -11.50 -2.73
N PRO A 418 -46.82 -11.92 -1.89
CA PRO A 418 -47.01 -13.33 -1.60
C PRO A 418 -47.30 -14.10 -2.90
N PRO A 419 -46.73 -15.29 -3.07
CA PRO A 419 -46.94 -16.09 -4.27
C PRO A 419 -48.45 -16.45 -4.41
N LEU A 420 -48.98 -16.26 -5.62
CA LEU A 420 -50.39 -16.52 -5.94
C LEU A 420 -50.78 -18.01 -5.87
N GLN A 421 -49.79 -18.91 -5.81
CA GLN A 421 -49.99 -20.35 -5.60
C GLN A 421 -48.96 -20.85 -4.59
N PRO A 422 -49.35 -21.72 -3.63
CA PRO A 422 -48.39 -22.37 -2.74
C PRO A 422 -47.43 -23.21 -3.59
N SER A 423 -46.14 -22.94 -3.46
CA SER A 423 -45.09 -23.69 -4.15
C SER A 423 -45.13 -25.14 -3.74
N LEU A 424 -45.03 -26.04 -4.71
CA LEU A 424 -44.87 -27.47 -4.44
C LEU A 424 -43.61 -27.67 -3.59
N PRO A 425 -43.66 -28.52 -2.54
CA PRO A 425 -42.46 -28.81 -1.74
C PRO A 425 -41.38 -29.41 -2.62
N GLY A 426 -40.21 -28.73 -2.70
CA GLY A 426 -39.05 -29.20 -3.45
C GLY A 426 -38.56 -28.31 -4.58
N ILE A 427 -39.15 -27.13 -4.80
CA ILE A 427 -38.62 -26.12 -5.74
C ILE A 427 -37.84 -25.07 -4.95
N GLU A 428 -36.55 -25.27 -4.86
CA GLU A 428 -35.56 -24.48 -4.06
C GLU A 428 -35.35 -23.02 -4.52
N GLY A 429 -36.02 -22.55 -5.57
CA GLY A 429 -35.85 -21.19 -6.09
C GLY A 429 -36.49 -20.06 -5.26
N HIS A 430 -37.34 -20.37 -4.27
CA HIS A 430 -38.07 -19.37 -3.48
C HIS A 430 -37.26 -18.84 -2.29
N ASP A 431 -36.45 -19.67 -1.68
CA ASP A 431 -35.68 -19.30 -0.49
C ASP A 431 -34.52 -18.35 -0.85
N GLN A 432 -33.84 -18.61 -1.95
CA GLN A 432 -32.75 -17.73 -2.48
C GLN A 432 -33.28 -16.37 -2.94
N THR A 433 -34.44 -16.37 -3.59
CA THR A 433 -35.05 -15.13 -4.07
C THR A 433 -35.48 -14.25 -2.89
N ALA A 434 -36.00 -14.85 -1.82
CA ALA A 434 -36.37 -14.14 -0.60
C ALA A 434 -35.15 -13.57 0.14
N ARG A 435 -34.02 -14.24 0.11
CA ARG A 435 -32.75 -13.77 0.71
C ARG A 435 -32.20 -12.52 0.05
N ALA A 436 -32.44 -12.30 -1.23
CA ALA A 436 -31.98 -11.11 -1.92
C ALA A 436 -32.79 -9.85 -1.57
N ILE A 437 -33.97 -9.98 -0.96
CA ILE A 437 -34.88 -8.85 -0.65
C ILE A 437 -34.19 -7.78 0.23
N PRO A 438 -33.51 -8.11 1.34
CA PRO A 438 -32.87 -7.11 2.18
C PRO A 438 -31.82 -6.28 1.43
N ALA A 439 -30.93 -6.92 0.66
CA ALA A 439 -29.90 -6.23 -0.11
C ALA A 439 -30.51 -5.35 -1.22
N LEU A 440 -31.56 -5.84 -1.90
CA LEU A 440 -32.28 -5.08 -2.90
C LEU A 440 -33.01 -3.87 -2.27
N ALA A 441 -33.64 -4.05 -1.12
CA ALA A 441 -34.29 -2.97 -0.37
C ALA A 441 -33.26 -1.92 0.11
N ALA A 442 -32.11 -2.36 0.59
CA ALA A 442 -31.01 -1.48 1.00
C ALA A 442 -30.51 -0.61 -0.14
N ILE A 443 -30.33 -1.18 -1.33
CA ILE A 443 -29.91 -0.40 -2.52
C ILE A 443 -31.00 0.56 -2.97
N VAL A 444 -32.27 0.17 -2.98
CA VAL A 444 -33.37 1.08 -3.34
C VAL A 444 -33.42 2.24 -2.34
N SER A 445 -33.47 1.96 -1.05
CA SER A 445 -33.52 2.99 0.01
C SER A 445 -32.29 3.88 0.00
N GLY A 446 -31.09 3.28 -0.17
CA GLY A 446 -29.83 4.01 -0.27
C GLY A 446 -29.79 4.95 -1.49
N SER A 447 -30.25 4.48 -2.64
CA SER A 447 -30.32 5.27 -3.85
C SER A 447 -31.34 6.41 -3.75
N GLU A 448 -32.49 6.16 -3.12
CA GLU A 448 -33.49 7.20 -2.83
C GLU A 448 -32.96 8.27 -1.86
N ALA A 449 -32.21 7.87 -0.84
CA ALA A 449 -31.55 8.79 0.08
C ALA A 449 -30.50 9.67 -0.63
N LEU A 450 -29.88 9.18 -1.71
CA LEU A 450 -28.91 9.89 -2.53
C LEU A 450 -29.53 10.68 -3.71
N ALA A 451 -30.82 10.52 -4.00
CA ALA A 451 -31.48 11.20 -5.12
C ALA A 451 -31.23 12.73 -5.16
N PRO A 452 -31.23 13.46 -4.00
CA PRO A 452 -30.92 14.88 -4.02
C PRO A 452 -29.50 15.23 -4.52
N LEU A 453 -28.55 14.28 -4.55
CA LEU A 453 -27.25 14.53 -5.17
C LEU A 453 -27.33 14.60 -6.70
N ALA A 454 -28.18 13.78 -7.31
CA ALA A 454 -28.32 13.72 -8.76
C ALA A 454 -29.00 14.98 -9.34
N GLU A 455 -29.89 15.61 -8.58
CA GLU A 455 -30.65 16.77 -9.03
C GLU A 455 -29.82 18.07 -8.93
N PRO A 456 -30.01 19.02 -9.86
CA PRO A 456 -29.40 20.34 -9.74
C PRO A 456 -29.89 21.04 -8.46
N GLY A 457 -28.95 21.54 -7.66
CA GLY A 457 -29.29 22.16 -6.35
C GLY A 457 -28.13 22.90 -5.71
N PRO A 458 -28.37 23.53 -4.55
CA PRO A 458 -27.32 24.17 -3.77
C PRO A 458 -26.25 23.18 -3.34
N LEU A 459 -24.99 23.62 -3.37
CA LEU A 459 -23.86 22.76 -2.96
C LEU A 459 -23.99 22.32 -1.49
N THR A 460 -24.50 23.17 -0.61
CA THR A 460 -24.78 22.85 0.81
C THR A 460 -25.76 21.67 0.94
N ALA A 461 -26.83 21.65 0.15
CA ALA A 461 -27.80 20.58 0.17
C ALA A 461 -27.20 19.23 -0.28
N LYS A 462 -26.28 19.25 -1.26
CA LYS A 462 -25.55 18.08 -1.70
C LYS A 462 -24.59 17.54 -0.63
N ILE A 463 -23.85 18.44 0.04
CA ILE A 463 -22.97 18.10 1.15
C ILE A 463 -23.77 17.49 2.31
N ASP A 464 -24.91 18.10 2.66
CA ASP A 464 -25.78 17.59 3.72
C ASP A 464 -26.41 16.24 3.36
N CYS A 465 -26.72 16.02 2.09
CA CYS A 465 -27.21 14.73 1.61
C CYS A 465 -26.14 13.64 1.79
N LEU A 466 -24.90 13.90 1.33
CA LEU A 466 -23.79 12.95 1.49
C LEU A 466 -23.49 12.68 2.97
N ARG A 467 -23.44 13.72 3.83
CA ARG A 467 -23.23 13.56 5.27
C ARG A 467 -24.31 12.70 5.93
N ARG A 468 -25.58 12.91 5.59
CA ARG A 468 -26.68 12.08 6.11
C ARG A 468 -26.52 10.63 5.71
N TYR A 469 -26.20 10.37 4.44
CA TYR A 469 -25.96 9.03 3.94
C TYR A 469 -24.84 8.31 4.69
N LEU A 470 -23.68 8.97 4.82
CA LEU A 470 -22.51 8.42 5.52
C LEU A 470 -22.77 8.18 7.02
N ARG A 471 -23.65 8.98 7.65
CA ARG A 471 -24.06 8.74 9.05
C ARG A 471 -25.05 7.58 9.19
N SER A 472 -25.95 7.41 8.22
CA SER A 472 -26.98 6.37 8.27
C SER A 472 -26.46 4.99 7.91
N TYR A 473 -25.53 4.89 7.00
CA TYR A 473 -25.04 3.62 6.46
C TYR A 473 -23.56 3.37 6.71
N GLY A 474 -22.81 4.37 7.19
CA GLY A 474 -21.37 4.20 7.48
C GLY A 474 -21.14 3.33 8.72
N ARG A 475 -20.30 2.31 8.57
CA ARG A 475 -19.93 1.44 9.69
C ARG A 475 -19.09 2.16 10.72
N PRO A 476 -19.32 2.01 12.02
CA PRO A 476 -18.46 2.53 13.06
C PRO A 476 -17.05 1.94 12.96
N LEU A 477 -16.03 2.80 12.96
CA LEU A 477 -14.63 2.38 12.95
C LEU A 477 -14.21 1.89 14.34
N SER A 478 -13.45 0.78 14.40
CA SER A 478 -12.93 0.24 15.64
C SER A 478 -11.92 1.17 16.31
N ASP A 479 -11.66 1.01 17.61
CA ASP A 479 -10.68 1.83 18.33
C ASP A 479 -9.22 1.53 17.90
N GLU A 480 -8.99 0.37 17.33
CA GLU A 480 -7.69 -0.05 16.81
C GLU A 480 -7.33 0.64 15.49
N ASP A 481 -8.32 1.11 14.73
CA ASP A 481 -8.15 1.74 13.41
C ASP A 481 -7.79 3.25 13.49
N SER A 482 -6.76 3.59 14.23
CA SER A 482 -6.34 4.98 14.43
C SER A 482 -6.03 5.74 13.14
N ARG A 483 -5.56 5.04 12.09
CA ARG A 483 -5.30 5.61 10.75
C ARG A 483 -6.61 5.95 10.03
N LEU A 484 -7.54 5.01 9.98
CA LEU A 484 -8.85 5.20 9.35
C LEU A 484 -9.66 6.31 10.04
N LYS A 485 -9.62 6.39 11.38
CA LYS A 485 -10.26 7.47 12.14
C LYS A 485 -9.70 8.85 11.76
N ARG A 486 -8.38 8.97 11.58
CA ARG A 486 -7.76 10.23 11.14
C ARG A 486 -8.12 10.56 9.69
N ALA A 487 -8.12 9.56 8.79
CA ALA A 487 -8.54 9.76 7.41
C ALA A 487 -10.00 10.22 7.32
N LYS A 488 -10.89 9.60 8.12
CA LYS A 488 -12.29 10.02 8.23
C LYS A 488 -12.41 11.46 8.76
N ALA A 489 -11.70 11.80 9.83
CA ALA A 489 -11.72 13.16 10.39
C ALA A 489 -11.21 14.21 9.39
N ALA A 490 -10.17 13.89 8.62
CA ALA A 490 -9.66 14.75 7.55
C ALA A 490 -10.71 14.93 6.44
N PHE A 491 -11.40 13.87 6.03
CA PHE A 491 -12.48 13.93 5.07
C PHE A 491 -13.66 14.76 5.58
N ASP A 492 -14.10 14.53 6.82
CA ASP A 492 -15.18 15.31 7.46
C ASP A 492 -14.83 16.81 7.52
N SER A 493 -13.56 17.15 7.82
CA SER A 493 -13.06 18.54 7.80
C SER A 493 -13.13 19.16 6.40
N ILE A 494 -12.84 18.38 5.33
CA ILE A 494 -13.01 18.87 3.95
C ILE A 494 -14.47 19.20 3.67
N LEU A 495 -15.39 18.32 4.06
CA LEU A 495 -16.83 18.59 3.89
C LEU A 495 -17.29 19.83 4.66
N GLU A 496 -16.79 20.05 5.89
CA GLU A 496 -17.09 21.25 6.68
C GLU A 496 -16.61 22.53 5.99
N ARG A 497 -15.38 22.53 5.51
CA ARG A 497 -14.79 23.67 4.80
C ARG A 497 -15.48 23.97 3.48
N LEU A 498 -15.87 22.92 2.72
CA LEU A 498 -16.67 23.08 1.49
C LEU A 498 -18.06 23.65 1.79
N ASP A 499 -18.71 23.20 2.86
CA ASP A 499 -20.02 23.70 3.29
C ASP A 499 -19.96 25.15 3.72
N GLU A 500 -18.94 25.52 4.52
CA GLU A 500 -18.72 26.91 4.91
C GLU A 500 -18.45 27.81 3.69
N ALA A 501 -17.61 27.38 2.76
CA ALA A 501 -17.37 28.11 1.52
C ALA A 501 -18.66 28.30 0.71
N ALA A 502 -19.47 27.25 0.59
CA ALA A 502 -20.74 27.29 -0.13
C ALA A 502 -21.80 28.18 0.52
N ARG A 503 -21.80 28.34 1.85
CA ARG A 503 -22.67 29.26 2.59
C ARG A 503 -22.26 30.70 2.41
N ARG A 504 -20.96 31.00 2.38
CA ARG A 504 -20.43 32.35 2.22
C ARG A 504 -20.50 32.87 0.80
N VAL A 505 -20.47 31.98 -0.17
CA VAL A 505 -20.50 32.34 -1.61
C VAL A 505 -21.77 31.78 -2.24
N SER A 506 -22.77 32.68 -2.40
CA SER A 506 -23.98 32.30 -3.12
C SER A 506 -23.67 32.04 -4.60
N GLY A 507 -24.04 30.88 -5.09
CA GLY A 507 -23.83 30.49 -6.48
C GLY A 507 -25.11 29.90 -7.10
N PRO A 508 -25.14 29.72 -8.42
CA PRO A 508 -26.26 29.05 -9.08
C PRO A 508 -26.37 27.58 -8.64
N PRO A 509 -27.56 26.97 -8.80
CA PRO A 509 -27.70 25.53 -8.60
C PRO A 509 -26.62 24.75 -9.38
N ARG A 510 -26.03 23.76 -8.75
CA ARG A 510 -24.95 22.94 -9.32
C ARG A 510 -25.46 21.52 -9.56
N ASP A 511 -24.99 20.90 -10.64
CA ASP A 511 -25.26 19.49 -10.94
C ASP A 511 -24.39 18.55 -10.10
N PHE A 512 -24.58 17.27 -10.28
CA PHE A 512 -23.81 16.25 -9.59
C PHE A 512 -22.35 16.19 -10.06
N VAL A 513 -22.10 16.43 -11.36
CA VAL A 513 -20.75 16.38 -11.93
C VAL A 513 -19.85 17.43 -11.29
N TYR A 514 -20.36 18.67 -11.20
CA TYR A 514 -19.64 19.75 -10.53
C TYR A 514 -19.34 19.41 -9.07
N PHE A 515 -20.33 18.88 -8.31
CA PHE A 515 -20.14 18.48 -6.92
C PHE A 515 -19.06 17.42 -6.76
N ARG A 516 -19.15 16.34 -7.57
CA ARG A 516 -18.18 15.22 -7.56
C ARG A 516 -16.77 15.71 -7.88
N GLU A 517 -16.60 16.51 -8.93
CA GLU A 517 -15.29 17.05 -9.29
C GLU A 517 -14.72 18.00 -8.22
N LYS A 518 -15.56 18.85 -7.62
CA LYS A 518 -15.14 19.77 -6.56
C LYS A 518 -14.68 19.00 -5.32
N LEU A 519 -15.45 18.01 -4.90
CA LEU A 519 -15.12 17.15 -3.76
C LEU A 519 -13.83 16.34 -4.03
N ARG A 520 -13.71 15.68 -5.18
CA ARG A 520 -12.51 14.92 -5.55
C ARG A 520 -11.26 15.80 -5.54
N ARG A 521 -11.30 16.96 -6.14
CA ARG A 521 -10.17 17.91 -6.12
C ARG A 521 -9.79 18.32 -4.71
N ALA A 522 -10.77 18.59 -3.85
CA ALA A 522 -10.52 18.95 -2.46
C ALA A 522 -9.84 17.78 -1.70
N ILE A 523 -10.23 16.55 -1.98
CA ILE A 523 -9.63 15.33 -1.41
C ILE A 523 -8.22 15.11 -1.94
N GLU A 524 -7.99 15.21 -3.24
CA GLU A 524 -6.68 15.00 -3.88
C GLU A 524 -5.63 16.03 -3.40
N GLN A 525 -6.07 17.22 -3.06
CA GLN A 525 -5.20 18.29 -2.54
C GLN A 525 -4.89 18.14 -1.05
N HIS A 526 -5.66 17.35 -0.34
CA HIS A 526 -5.45 17.15 1.08
C HIS A 526 -4.50 15.98 1.31
N THR A 527 -3.43 16.29 2.01
CA THR A 527 -2.46 15.28 2.45
C THR A 527 -2.58 15.10 3.96
N PHE A 528 -2.35 13.89 4.45
CA PHE A 528 -2.28 13.63 5.86
C PHE A 528 -1.03 12.82 6.22
N ALA A 529 -0.41 13.17 7.34
CA ALA A 529 0.79 12.48 7.78
C ALA A 529 0.43 11.11 8.37
N VAL A 530 1.07 10.08 7.85
CA VAL A 530 1.06 8.75 8.46
C VAL A 530 2.18 8.73 9.49
N ARG A 531 1.87 8.35 10.72
CA ARG A 531 2.91 8.05 11.70
C ARG A 531 3.60 6.77 11.26
N SER A 532 4.79 6.90 10.68
CA SER A 532 5.75 5.82 10.53
C SER A 532 6.43 5.58 11.88
N GLY A 533 7.08 4.42 12.05
CA GLY A 533 7.80 4.07 13.28
C GLY A 533 8.80 5.15 13.70
N GLU A 534 9.23 5.14 14.96
CA GLU A 534 10.14 6.17 15.49
C GLU A 534 11.60 6.01 15.03
N THR A 535 11.95 4.88 14.41
CA THR A 535 13.31 4.55 13.98
C THR A 535 13.31 3.89 12.60
N GLY A 536 14.35 4.08 11.81
CA GLY A 536 14.53 3.43 10.52
C GLY A 536 15.23 4.30 9.49
N VAL A 537 15.44 3.75 8.29
CA VAL A 537 15.97 4.50 7.17
C VAL A 537 14.98 5.56 6.71
N GLN A 538 15.47 6.72 6.30
CA GLN A 538 14.64 7.87 5.95
C GLN A 538 14.37 7.87 4.45
N ILE A 539 13.12 7.72 4.04
CA ILE A 539 12.69 7.91 2.65
C ILE A 539 12.21 9.35 2.51
N VAL A 540 12.88 10.10 1.66
CA VAL A 540 12.72 11.56 1.57
C VAL A 540 12.68 12.04 0.12
N ASP A 541 11.96 13.12 -0.12
CA ASP A 541 12.00 13.80 -1.41
C ASP A 541 13.29 14.63 -1.59
N ARG A 542 13.59 14.98 -2.85
CA ARG A 542 14.80 15.73 -3.23
C ARG A 542 14.89 17.15 -2.63
N ARG A 543 13.77 17.75 -2.20
CA ARG A 543 13.74 19.10 -1.62
C ARG A 543 13.97 19.05 -0.11
N SER A 544 13.54 17.99 0.54
CA SER A 544 13.69 17.79 1.98
C SER A 544 15.03 17.14 2.36
N ALA A 545 15.56 16.26 1.52
CA ALA A 545 16.81 15.53 1.76
C ALA A 545 18.01 16.43 2.18
N PRO A 546 18.20 17.66 1.62
CA PRO A 546 19.29 18.55 2.00
C PRO A 546 19.39 18.90 3.48
N PHE A 547 18.31 18.71 4.24
CA PHE A 547 18.19 19.09 5.65
C PHE A 547 18.36 17.94 6.63
N GLY A 548 18.66 16.72 6.13
CA GLY A 548 18.94 15.54 6.93
C GLY A 548 20.44 15.31 7.12
N GLY A 549 20.83 14.85 8.30
CA GLY A 549 22.23 14.53 8.65
C GLY A 549 22.65 13.12 8.22
N PHE A 550 22.64 12.81 6.94
CA PHE A 550 22.88 11.45 6.43
C PHE A 550 24.35 11.10 6.29
N ASP A 551 24.75 9.91 6.77
CA ASP A 551 26.04 9.30 6.51
C ASP A 551 26.06 8.53 5.18
N LEU A 552 24.92 7.90 4.82
CA LEU A 552 24.69 7.22 3.55
C LEU A 552 23.51 7.86 2.84
N VAL A 553 23.69 8.26 1.59
CA VAL A 553 22.64 8.78 0.71
C VAL A 553 22.49 7.85 -0.48
N ILE A 554 21.27 7.40 -0.73
CA ILE A 554 20.91 6.52 -1.83
C ILE A 554 19.97 7.28 -2.75
N LEU A 555 20.41 7.60 -3.97
CA LEU A 555 19.60 8.28 -4.98
C LEU A 555 18.96 7.23 -5.88
N VAL A 556 17.64 7.18 -5.90
CA VAL A 556 16.86 6.18 -6.64
C VAL A 556 16.14 6.83 -7.82
N GLY A 557 15.84 6.04 -8.86
CA GLY A 557 15.04 6.49 -10.00
C GLY A 557 15.77 7.45 -10.92
N LEU A 558 17.08 7.24 -11.16
CA LEU A 558 17.90 8.10 -12.03
C LEU A 558 17.58 7.87 -13.52
N ASN A 559 16.32 8.14 -13.87
CA ASN A 559 15.73 8.03 -15.21
C ASN A 559 15.24 9.40 -15.68
N GLU A 560 15.13 9.61 -17.00
CA GLU A 560 14.83 10.91 -17.62
C GLU A 560 13.46 11.49 -17.23
N ASP A 561 12.48 10.65 -16.96
CA ASP A 561 11.14 11.07 -16.54
C ASP A 561 11.05 11.48 -15.06
N GLU A 562 12.08 11.17 -14.28
CA GLU A 562 12.15 11.42 -12.84
C GLU A 562 13.23 12.44 -12.47
N TRP A 563 14.37 12.42 -13.16
CA TRP A 563 15.47 13.37 -12.98
C TRP A 563 15.92 13.94 -14.34
N PRO A 564 15.75 15.22 -14.61
CA PRO A 564 15.20 16.30 -13.78
C PRO A 564 13.69 16.24 -13.60
N GLU A 565 13.19 16.93 -12.57
CA GLU A 565 11.74 17.13 -12.41
C GLU A 565 11.23 17.97 -13.59
N ARG A 566 10.18 17.47 -14.26
CA ARG A 566 9.52 18.23 -15.31
C ARG A 566 8.73 19.37 -14.66
N SER A 567 9.13 20.60 -14.97
CA SER A 567 8.40 21.77 -14.49
C SER A 567 7.02 21.86 -15.13
N GLU A 568 6.00 22.17 -14.31
CA GLU A 568 4.67 22.48 -14.87
C GLU A 568 4.73 23.77 -15.67
N ARG A 569 4.33 23.70 -16.93
CA ARG A 569 4.26 24.89 -17.78
C ARG A 569 3.10 25.80 -17.36
N ASN A 570 3.36 27.09 -17.34
CA ASN A 570 2.29 28.08 -17.17
C ASN A 570 1.33 27.99 -18.38
N ILE A 571 0.05 27.80 -18.11
CA ILE A 571 -0.98 27.64 -19.16
C ILE A 571 -1.53 28.98 -19.67
N PHE A 572 -1.25 30.08 -19.00
CA PHE A 572 -1.82 31.39 -19.31
C PHE A 572 -0.93 32.24 -20.20
N TYR A 573 0.37 32.20 -19.97
CA TYR A 573 1.30 33.09 -20.64
C TYR A 573 2.49 32.34 -21.21
N PRO A 574 2.98 32.75 -22.40
CA PRO A 574 4.18 32.19 -23.00
C PRO A 574 5.43 32.55 -22.20
N GLN A 575 6.44 31.69 -22.28
CA GLN A 575 7.67 31.80 -21.50
C GLN A 575 8.43 33.14 -21.69
N TRP A 576 8.41 33.67 -22.94
CA TRP A 576 9.08 34.94 -23.21
C TRP A 576 8.49 36.11 -22.41
N LEU A 577 7.15 36.16 -22.27
CA LEU A 577 6.47 37.18 -21.49
C LEU A 577 6.72 37.01 -19.99
N LEU A 578 6.67 35.76 -19.50
CA LEU A 578 6.92 35.47 -18.09
C LEU A 578 8.33 35.85 -17.64
N ARG A 579 9.34 35.68 -18.52
CA ARG A 579 10.73 36.09 -18.22
C ARG A 579 10.87 37.56 -17.89
N GLU A 580 10.11 38.44 -18.56
CA GLU A 580 10.13 39.87 -18.28
C GLU A 580 9.65 40.23 -16.87
N PHE A 581 8.85 39.31 -16.28
CA PHE A 581 8.38 39.44 -14.90
C PHE A 581 9.19 38.63 -13.88
N GLY A 582 10.40 38.23 -14.26
CA GLY A 582 11.31 37.51 -13.37
C GLY A 582 10.95 36.04 -13.13
N PHE A 583 10.12 35.44 -13.99
CA PHE A 583 9.94 34.00 -13.95
C PHE A 583 11.15 33.29 -14.56
N PRO A 584 11.61 32.17 -13.95
CA PRO A 584 12.75 31.43 -14.47
C PRO A 584 12.41 30.81 -15.83
N SER A 585 13.39 30.80 -16.74
CA SER A 585 13.26 30.02 -17.96
C SER A 585 13.40 28.52 -17.70
N ASP A 586 12.99 27.68 -18.67
CA ASP A 586 13.20 26.21 -18.59
C ASP A 586 14.68 25.86 -18.38
N ARG A 587 15.59 26.66 -18.94
CA ARG A 587 17.04 26.52 -18.73
C ARG A 587 17.42 26.83 -17.29
N ASP A 588 16.89 27.91 -16.70
CA ASP A 588 17.19 28.28 -15.31
C ASP A 588 16.68 27.21 -14.34
N LEU A 589 15.50 26.65 -14.62
CA LEU A 589 14.93 25.55 -13.85
C LEU A 589 15.78 24.27 -13.97
N LEU A 590 16.23 23.92 -15.17
CA LEU A 590 17.11 22.77 -15.39
C LEU A 590 18.44 22.95 -14.67
N GLU A 591 19.05 24.12 -14.74
CA GLU A 591 20.30 24.43 -14.04
C GLU A 591 20.12 24.41 -12.51
N ALA A 592 18.96 24.82 -11.99
CA ALA A 592 18.63 24.70 -10.56
C ALA A 592 18.51 23.24 -10.14
N GLU A 593 17.81 22.40 -10.94
CA GLU A 593 17.71 20.97 -10.68
C GLU A 593 19.07 20.26 -10.76
N ARG A 594 19.91 20.62 -11.72
CA ARG A 594 21.27 20.10 -11.85
C ARG A 594 22.11 20.43 -10.62
N ARG A 595 22.07 21.69 -10.16
CA ARG A 595 22.77 22.10 -8.94
C ARG A 595 22.27 21.36 -7.70
N ARG A 596 20.96 21.17 -7.61
CA ARG A 596 20.35 20.39 -6.51
C ARG A 596 20.85 18.96 -6.53
N PHE A 597 20.83 18.32 -7.70
CA PHE A 597 21.33 16.95 -7.87
C PHE A 597 22.81 16.81 -7.44
N LEU A 598 23.68 17.69 -7.92
CA LEU A 598 25.09 17.70 -7.52
C LEU A 598 25.26 17.96 -6.01
N GLY A 599 24.43 18.84 -5.44
CA GLY A 599 24.43 19.08 -4.02
C GLY A 599 23.99 17.86 -3.19
N LEU A 600 23.08 17.02 -3.72
CA LEU A 600 22.68 15.76 -3.09
C LEU A 600 23.79 14.71 -3.14
N LEU A 601 24.64 14.69 -4.18
CA LEU A 601 25.81 13.82 -4.23
C LEU A 601 26.81 14.15 -3.12
N ASP A 602 26.99 15.43 -2.80
CA ASP A 602 27.88 15.88 -1.73
C ASP A 602 27.22 15.92 -0.33
N LEU A 603 25.94 15.56 -0.25
CA LEU A 603 25.20 15.59 1.00
C LEU A 603 25.65 14.51 2.00
N ALA A 604 26.04 13.34 1.53
CA ALA A 604 26.39 12.22 2.38
C ALA A 604 27.62 12.48 3.25
N GLY A 605 27.56 12.05 4.51
CA GLY A 605 28.73 12.11 5.42
C GLY A 605 29.86 11.16 5.04
N LYS A 606 29.52 10.00 4.45
CA LYS A 606 30.46 8.94 4.16
C LYS A 606 30.33 8.36 2.76
N ASN A 607 29.12 7.95 2.37
CA ASN A 607 28.91 7.19 1.15
C ASN A 607 27.67 7.65 0.37
N VAL A 608 27.75 7.54 -0.97
CA VAL A 608 26.65 7.76 -1.90
C VAL A 608 26.43 6.50 -2.73
N VAL A 609 25.19 6.23 -3.07
CA VAL A 609 24.77 5.14 -3.96
C VAL A 609 23.84 5.71 -5.02
N LEU A 610 24.00 5.27 -6.26
CA LEU A 610 23.18 5.69 -7.38
C LEU A 610 22.46 4.48 -7.95
N LEU A 611 21.12 4.59 -8.14
CA LEU A 611 20.29 3.54 -8.71
C LEU A 611 19.43 4.08 -9.85
N ARG A 612 19.32 3.28 -10.90
CA ARG A 612 18.34 3.47 -11.98
C ARG A 612 17.67 2.14 -12.33
N HIS A 613 16.57 2.19 -13.06
CA HIS A 613 15.92 1.01 -13.60
C HIS A 613 15.85 1.06 -15.14
N GLN A 614 15.63 -0.10 -15.75
CA GLN A 614 15.64 -0.26 -17.23
C GLN A 614 14.23 -0.22 -17.81
N LEU A 615 13.21 -0.60 -17.05
CA LEU A 615 11.82 -0.70 -17.49
C LEU A 615 10.90 0.10 -16.58
N GLU A 616 9.89 0.71 -17.17
CA GLU A 616 8.75 1.33 -16.52
C GLU A 616 7.49 0.84 -17.21
N ASP A 617 6.62 0.12 -16.48
CA ASP A 617 5.42 -0.51 -17.04
C ASP A 617 5.70 -1.28 -18.34
N GLU A 618 6.74 -2.12 -18.34
CA GLU A 618 7.24 -2.91 -19.50
C GLU A 618 7.84 -2.06 -20.64
N ILE A 619 7.94 -0.74 -20.48
CA ILE A 619 8.52 0.16 -21.49
C ILE A 619 9.96 0.49 -21.10
N PRO A 620 10.93 0.49 -22.05
CA PRO A 620 12.30 0.87 -21.76
C PRO A 620 12.40 2.28 -21.18
N ALA A 621 12.99 2.41 -19.99
CA ALA A 621 13.23 3.67 -19.31
C ALA A 621 14.59 4.26 -19.70
N VAL A 622 14.60 5.52 -20.15
CA VAL A 622 15.80 6.22 -20.57
C VAL A 622 16.58 6.70 -19.35
N PRO A 623 17.90 6.49 -19.30
CA PRO A 623 18.73 7.02 -18.21
C PRO A 623 18.63 8.54 -18.08
N SER A 624 18.71 9.04 -16.84
CA SER A 624 18.76 10.48 -16.58
C SER A 624 19.97 11.15 -17.22
N PRO A 625 19.84 12.33 -17.84
CA PRO A 625 20.98 13.11 -18.32
C PRO A 625 21.94 13.50 -17.19
N PHE A 626 21.50 13.56 -15.94
CA PHE A 626 22.34 13.87 -14.78
C PHE A 626 23.31 12.75 -14.41
N LEU A 627 23.20 11.57 -15.00
CA LEU A 627 24.17 10.49 -14.80
C LEU A 627 25.55 10.85 -15.37
N GLU A 628 25.63 11.66 -16.43
CA GLU A 628 26.92 12.14 -16.93
C GLU A 628 27.57 13.12 -15.95
N ASP A 629 26.79 13.96 -15.29
CA ASP A 629 27.27 14.83 -14.21
C ASP A 629 27.75 13.99 -13.02
N ALA A 630 27.00 12.94 -12.66
CA ALA A 630 27.39 12.01 -11.60
C ALA A 630 28.68 11.24 -11.95
N ARG A 631 28.88 10.86 -13.21
CA ARG A 631 30.11 10.22 -13.69
C ARG A 631 31.31 11.17 -13.56
N SER A 632 31.14 12.42 -13.97
CA SER A 632 32.16 13.45 -13.82
C SER A 632 32.48 13.68 -12.34
N TRP A 633 31.49 13.79 -11.50
CA TRP A 633 31.61 13.90 -10.04
C TRP A 633 32.35 12.68 -9.45
N ALA A 634 32.03 11.46 -9.88
CA ALA A 634 32.58 10.19 -9.40
C ALA A 634 34.09 10.06 -9.76
N SER A 635 34.51 10.61 -10.91
CA SER A 635 35.93 10.54 -11.35
C SER A 635 36.89 11.18 -10.36
N GLU A 636 36.42 12.10 -9.54
CA GLU A 636 37.22 12.79 -8.52
C GLU A 636 37.08 12.19 -7.12
N ARG A 637 36.37 11.08 -6.98
CA ARG A 637 35.99 10.47 -5.69
C ARG A 637 36.56 9.07 -5.52
N GLN A 638 36.69 8.65 -4.25
CA GLN A 638 37.01 7.27 -3.94
C GLN A 638 35.82 6.38 -4.21
N VAL A 639 36.04 5.31 -4.96
CA VAL A 639 35.04 4.29 -5.28
C VAL A 639 35.21 3.11 -4.34
N VAL A 640 34.07 2.55 -3.87
CA VAL A 640 34.04 1.37 -3.02
C VAL A 640 33.10 0.34 -3.66
N GLU A 641 33.60 -0.83 -3.94
CA GLU A 641 32.79 -1.91 -4.48
C GLU A 641 31.93 -2.55 -3.38
N ALA A 642 30.68 -2.75 -3.66
CA ALA A 642 29.74 -3.53 -2.85
C ALA A 642 28.92 -4.41 -3.80
N PRO A 643 29.41 -5.59 -4.14
CA PRO A 643 28.63 -6.49 -4.98
C PRO A 643 27.36 -6.91 -4.24
N LEU A 644 26.22 -6.85 -4.90
CA LEU A 644 24.96 -7.40 -4.41
C LEU A 644 25.02 -8.93 -4.51
N GLY A 645 25.78 -9.55 -3.64
CA GLY A 645 26.00 -11.01 -3.64
C GLY A 645 24.90 -11.81 -2.98
N ILE A 646 23.99 -11.12 -2.27
CA ILE A 646 22.90 -11.75 -1.52
C ILE A 646 21.67 -11.89 -2.44
N ALA A 647 21.21 -13.12 -2.68
CA ALA A 647 19.96 -13.33 -3.40
C ALA A 647 18.77 -12.83 -2.56
N LEU A 648 17.67 -12.45 -3.21
CA LEU A 648 16.47 -11.93 -2.54
C LEU A 648 15.95 -12.90 -1.47
N GLU A 649 15.97 -14.19 -1.78
CA GLU A 649 15.55 -15.26 -0.90
C GLU A 649 16.40 -15.34 0.38
N GLU A 650 17.63 -14.91 0.32
CA GLU A 650 18.54 -14.85 1.48
C GLU A 650 18.21 -13.70 2.43
N ILE A 651 17.57 -12.63 1.92
CA ILE A 651 17.13 -11.50 2.74
C ILE A 651 15.87 -11.84 3.54
N VAL A 652 14.93 -12.56 2.92
CA VAL A 652 13.63 -12.90 3.49
C VAL A 652 13.73 -13.94 4.61
N VAL A 653 14.76 -14.76 4.60
CA VAL A 653 14.86 -15.96 5.40
C VAL A 653 15.51 -15.75 6.79
N THR A 654 15.64 -14.56 7.28
CA THR A 654 16.39 -14.26 8.51
C THR A 654 15.70 -14.59 9.85
N ARG A 655 14.71 -15.51 9.90
CA ARG A 655 14.02 -15.84 11.15
C ARG A 655 14.75 -16.81 12.11
N SER A 656 15.79 -17.50 11.65
CA SER A 656 16.64 -18.31 12.55
C SER A 656 18.09 -18.39 12.08
N ASP A 657 19.04 -18.35 13.03
CA ASP A 657 20.49 -18.50 12.76
C ASP A 657 20.85 -19.82 12.07
N ALA A 658 20.05 -20.86 12.25
CA ALA A 658 20.25 -22.16 11.59
C ALA A 658 19.95 -22.08 10.08
N LEU A 659 18.94 -21.31 9.70
CA LEU A 659 18.55 -21.09 8.33
C LEU A 659 19.57 -20.20 7.60
N ARG A 660 19.97 -19.12 8.26
CA ARG A 660 21.01 -18.19 7.78
C ARG A 660 22.32 -18.94 7.47
N ARG A 661 22.75 -19.82 8.34
CA ARG A 661 23.94 -20.67 8.13
C ARG A 661 23.78 -21.67 6.99
N GLY A 662 22.57 -22.25 6.80
CA GLY A 662 22.30 -23.19 5.71
C GLY A 662 22.25 -22.54 4.34
N LEU A 663 21.69 -21.34 4.22
CA LEU A 663 21.50 -20.64 2.96
C LEU A 663 22.64 -19.67 2.60
N LEU A 664 23.31 -19.06 3.60
CA LEU A 664 24.34 -18.05 3.39
C LEU A 664 25.77 -18.61 3.40
N SER A 665 25.99 -19.85 3.82
CA SER A 665 27.30 -20.44 3.85
C SER A 665 27.80 -20.90 2.47
N SER A 666 28.09 -19.96 1.57
CA SER A 666 28.84 -20.29 0.37
C SER A 666 30.28 -19.83 0.53
N GLU A 667 31.24 -20.72 0.37
CA GLU A 667 32.68 -20.42 0.43
C GLU A 667 33.14 -19.47 -0.68
N SER A 668 32.34 -19.29 -1.73
CA SER A 668 32.62 -18.42 -2.85
C SER A 668 31.78 -17.13 -2.91
N GLY A 669 30.84 -16.94 -1.99
CA GLY A 669 29.89 -15.80 -2.04
C GLY A 669 28.91 -15.81 -3.22
N MET A 670 28.96 -16.81 -4.10
CA MET A 670 28.23 -16.82 -5.37
C MET A 670 27.29 -18.00 -5.57
N ALA A 671 27.38 -19.06 -4.79
CA ALA A 671 26.45 -20.18 -4.87
C ALA A 671 26.10 -20.67 -3.47
N PRO A 672 24.83 -20.65 -3.08
CA PRO A 672 24.41 -21.23 -1.81
C PRO A 672 24.75 -22.72 -1.80
N ARG A 673 25.19 -23.22 -0.63
CA ARG A 673 25.25 -24.66 -0.42
C ARG A 673 23.87 -25.24 -0.68
N ARG A 674 23.84 -26.46 -1.23
CA ARG A 674 22.64 -27.16 -1.69
C ARG A 674 21.46 -26.98 -0.75
N PRO A 675 20.30 -26.51 -1.24
CA PRO A 675 19.13 -26.36 -0.40
C PRO A 675 18.74 -27.69 0.25
N GLY A 676 18.34 -27.66 1.49
CA GLY A 676 17.88 -28.83 2.24
C GLY A 676 18.99 -29.71 2.82
N HIS A 677 20.22 -29.22 2.92
CA HIS A 677 21.27 -29.92 3.69
C HIS A 677 21.32 -29.40 5.13
N VAL A 678 21.10 -30.28 6.10
CA VAL A 678 21.20 -30.00 7.52
C VAL A 678 22.36 -30.81 8.09
N GLU A 679 23.32 -30.15 8.76
CA GLU A 679 24.45 -30.81 9.36
C GLU A 679 24.05 -31.46 10.69
N GLY A 680 24.30 -32.77 10.80
CA GLY A 680 24.10 -33.55 12.03
C GLY A 680 22.70 -34.20 12.14
N PRO A 681 22.56 -35.13 13.09
CA PRO A 681 21.29 -35.82 13.32
C PRO A 681 20.25 -34.85 13.89
N LEU A 682 19.08 -34.83 13.24
CA LEU A 682 17.95 -34.03 13.70
C LEU A 682 17.17 -34.76 14.80
N THR A 683 16.83 -34.03 15.87
CA THR A 683 15.77 -34.45 16.78
C THR A 683 14.43 -34.13 16.10
N VAL A 684 13.76 -35.17 15.61
CA VAL A 684 12.44 -35.01 14.97
C VAL A 684 11.38 -34.75 16.05
N SER A 685 10.62 -33.70 15.89
CA SER A 685 9.52 -33.40 16.81
C SER A 685 8.38 -34.39 16.63
N GLU A 686 8.02 -35.13 17.64
CA GLU A 686 6.90 -36.07 17.66
C GLU A 686 5.71 -35.46 18.44
N PRO A 687 4.49 -35.81 18.10
CA PRO A 687 4.06 -36.83 17.14
C PRO A 687 4.06 -36.31 15.67
N ILE A 688 4.24 -37.23 14.71
CA ILE A 688 4.29 -36.93 13.27
C ILE A 688 2.98 -37.41 12.61
N SER A 689 2.45 -36.62 11.66
CA SER A 689 1.28 -37.02 10.90
C SER A 689 1.65 -37.91 9.69
N PRO A 690 0.78 -38.86 9.29
CA PRO A 690 1.00 -39.61 8.04
C PRO A 690 1.15 -38.73 6.79
N THR A 691 0.43 -37.60 6.74
CA THR A 691 0.54 -36.62 5.66
C THR A 691 1.91 -35.97 5.56
N ALA A 692 2.59 -35.79 6.70
CA ALA A 692 3.97 -35.27 6.72
C ALA A 692 4.94 -36.24 6.04
N PHE A 693 4.80 -37.56 6.31
CA PHE A 693 5.61 -38.57 5.61
C PHE A 693 5.30 -38.61 4.11
N GLU A 694 4.05 -38.55 3.71
CA GLU A 694 3.67 -38.47 2.29
C GLU A 694 4.23 -37.22 1.61
N LEU A 695 4.27 -36.07 2.31
CA LEU A 695 4.88 -34.85 1.81
C LEU A 695 6.39 -35.03 1.59
N TYR A 696 7.09 -35.68 2.52
CA TYR A 696 8.51 -36.02 2.37
C TYR A 696 8.73 -36.90 1.15
N LEU A 697 7.91 -37.96 0.95
CA LEU A 697 8.00 -38.86 -0.18
C LEU A 697 7.68 -38.19 -1.52
N ARG A 698 6.81 -37.17 -1.51
CA ARG A 698 6.57 -36.36 -2.71
C ARG A 698 7.75 -35.47 -3.04
N CYS A 699 8.34 -34.82 -2.06
CA CYS A 699 9.59 -34.07 -2.17
C CYS A 699 10.16 -33.79 -0.77
N PRO A 700 11.37 -34.30 -0.45
CA PRO A 700 12.01 -34.03 0.84
C PRO A 700 12.13 -32.54 1.17
N PHE A 701 12.39 -31.69 0.16
CA PHE A 701 12.49 -30.25 0.35
C PHE A 701 11.15 -29.59 0.71
N LYS A 702 10.01 -30.08 0.20
CA LYS A 702 8.69 -29.61 0.63
C LYS A 702 8.43 -29.88 2.11
N TYR A 703 8.82 -31.08 2.58
CA TYR A 703 8.74 -31.41 4.00
C TYR A 703 9.61 -30.47 4.84
N TYR A 704 10.84 -30.22 4.41
CA TYR A 704 11.78 -29.33 5.08
C TYR A 704 11.21 -27.91 5.17
N SER A 705 10.74 -27.37 4.05
CA SER A 705 10.16 -26.02 4.00
C SER A 705 8.96 -25.88 4.93
N ARG A 706 8.04 -26.82 4.91
CA ARG A 706 6.81 -26.75 5.70
C ARG A 706 7.02 -27.03 7.20
N TYR A 707 7.70 -28.10 7.54
CA TYR A 707 7.75 -28.61 8.91
C TYR A 707 8.99 -28.18 9.71
N LEU A 708 10.12 -27.89 9.07
CA LEU A 708 11.31 -27.42 9.74
C LEU A 708 11.46 -25.89 9.63
N LEU A 709 11.17 -25.33 8.46
CA LEU A 709 11.26 -23.88 8.25
C LEU A 709 9.98 -23.11 8.60
N GLY A 710 8.83 -23.80 8.68
CA GLY A 710 7.53 -23.18 8.95
C GLY A 710 7.06 -22.24 7.84
N ILE A 711 7.53 -22.49 6.60
CA ILE A 711 7.06 -21.72 5.43
C ILE A 711 5.71 -22.30 5.02
N GLU A 712 4.68 -21.49 4.98
CA GLU A 712 3.37 -21.85 4.44
C GLU A 712 3.32 -21.53 2.94
N GLU A 713 2.67 -22.39 2.16
CA GLU A 713 2.36 -22.10 0.76
C GLU A 713 1.30 -21.00 0.75
N GLU A 714 1.52 -19.91 0.00
CA GLU A 714 0.49 -18.92 -0.24
C GLU A 714 -0.64 -19.57 -1.07
N GLU A 715 -1.86 -19.46 -0.57
CA GLU A 715 -3.04 -19.86 -1.32
C GLU A 715 -3.33 -18.77 -2.36
N GLU A 716 -3.26 -19.13 -3.64
CA GLU A 716 -3.78 -18.25 -4.70
C GLU A 716 -5.29 -18.08 -4.50
N VAL A 717 -5.74 -16.84 -4.50
CA VAL A 717 -7.18 -16.52 -4.43
C VAL A 717 -7.78 -16.86 -5.78
N GLU A 718 -8.36 -18.05 -5.88
CA GLU A 718 -9.10 -18.49 -7.06
C GLU A 718 -10.57 -18.03 -6.96
N GLU A 719 -11.19 -17.71 -8.10
CA GLU A 719 -12.64 -17.43 -8.18
C GLU A 719 -13.50 -18.67 -7.87
N GLN A 720 -12.92 -19.86 -7.85
CA GLN A 720 -13.55 -21.13 -7.53
C GLN A 720 -12.93 -21.71 -6.25
N LEU A 721 -13.73 -22.56 -5.57
CA LEU A 721 -13.19 -23.31 -4.43
C LEU A 721 -11.88 -24.02 -4.81
N SER A 722 -10.84 -23.80 -4.02
CA SER A 722 -9.57 -24.50 -4.19
C SER A 722 -9.76 -26.01 -4.00
N PRO A 723 -8.87 -26.85 -4.57
CA PRO A 723 -8.91 -28.31 -4.33
C PRO A 723 -8.90 -28.69 -2.84
N LEU A 724 -8.23 -27.90 -2.01
CA LEU A 724 -8.15 -28.09 -0.56
C LEU A 724 -9.48 -27.80 0.12
N GLU A 725 -10.13 -26.67 -0.21
CA GLU A 725 -11.45 -26.32 0.33
C GLU A 725 -12.52 -27.33 -0.10
N ARG A 726 -12.52 -27.75 -1.37
CA ARG A 726 -13.40 -28.84 -1.84
C ARG A 726 -13.18 -30.12 -1.04
N GLY A 727 -11.93 -30.47 -0.76
CA GLY A 727 -11.61 -31.62 0.08
C GLY A 727 -12.22 -31.47 1.47
N ARG A 728 -12.02 -30.33 2.12
CA ARG A 728 -12.54 -30.04 3.46
C ARG A 728 -14.07 -30.13 3.51
N ILE A 729 -14.76 -29.49 2.57
CA ILE A 729 -16.23 -29.52 2.49
C ILE A 729 -16.73 -30.95 2.27
N LEU A 730 -16.07 -31.73 1.41
CA LEU A 730 -16.45 -33.12 1.18
C LEU A 730 -16.35 -33.94 2.48
N HIS A 731 -15.25 -33.80 3.24
CA HIS A 731 -15.10 -34.49 4.52
C HIS A 731 -16.17 -34.07 5.53
N GLU A 732 -16.47 -32.78 5.64
CA GLU A 732 -17.51 -32.24 6.50
C GLU A 732 -18.91 -32.81 6.15
N VAL A 733 -19.27 -32.79 4.87
CA VAL A 733 -20.53 -33.35 4.37
C VAL A 733 -20.64 -34.85 4.70
N LEU A 734 -19.56 -35.62 4.49
CA LEU A 734 -19.58 -37.06 4.76
C LEU A 734 -19.65 -37.34 6.27
N GLN A 735 -18.89 -36.61 7.06
CA GLN A 735 -18.92 -36.68 8.52
C GLN A 735 -20.32 -36.46 9.07
N GLU A 736 -20.93 -35.32 8.73
CA GLU A 736 -22.25 -34.94 9.23
C GLU A 736 -23.33 -35.87 8.73
N ALA A 737 -23.29 -36.23 7.46
CA ALA A 737 -24.30 -37.12 6.88
C ALA A 737 -24.28 -38.53 7.49
N PHE A 738 -23.11 -39.15 7.70
CA PHE A 738 -23.03 -40.46 8.36
C PHE A 738 -23.39 -40.37 9.84
N ALA A 739 -22.96 -39.30 10.54
CA ALA A 739 -23.33 -39.09 11.94
C ALA A 739 -24.84 -38.91 12.10
N GLU A 740 -25.50 -38.22 11.19
CA GLU A 740 -26.96 -38.06 11.22
C GLU A 740 -27.69 -39.34 10.80
N TRP A 741 -27.13 -40.08 9.83
CA TRP A 741 -27.70 -41.38 9.39
C TRP A 741 -27.74 -42.42 10.51
N ASP A 742 -26.72 -42.42 11.36
CA ASP A 742 -26.59 -43.37 12.47
C ASP A 742 -27.16 -42.84 13.81
N ARG A 743 -27.70 -41.60 13.82
CA ARG A 743 -28.18 -40.96 15.06
C ARG A 743 -29.21 -41.73 15.83
N GLY A 744 -28.96 -41.92 17.13
CA GLY A 744 -29.89 -42.59 18.06
C GLY A 744 -29.96 -44.12 17.96
N ARG A 745 -29.00 -44.74 17.25
CA ARG A 745 -28.91 -46.19 17.06
C ARG A 745 -27.72 -46.78 17.80
N SER A 746 -27.84 -47.99 18.26
CA SER A 746 -26.77 -48.75 18.91
C SER A 746 -25.75 -49.37 17.94
N SER A 747 -26.11 -49.47 16.67
CA SER A 747 -25.26 -49.93 15.56
C SER A 747 -25.54 -49.13 14.29
N PRO A 748 -24.56 -48.94 13.41
CA PRO A 748 -24.73 -48.21 12.17
C PRO A 748 -25.84 -48.76 11.30
N ARG A 749 -26.66 -47.86 10.73
CA ARG A 749 -27.72 -48.26 9.82
C ARG A 749 -27.14 -48.68 8.47
N ALA A 750 -27.41 -49.86 8.00
CA ALA A 750 -27.09 -50.24 6.67
C ALA A 750 -27.83 -49.39 5.63
N ILE A 751 -27.19 -49.13 4.51
CA ILE A 751 -27.84 -48.55 3.34
C ILE A 751 -28.20 -49.71 2.41
N ASP A 752 -29.47 -49.92 2.18
CA ASP A 752 -30.00 -50.95 1.31
C ASP A 752 -30.83 -50.31 0.17
N PRO A 753 -31.29 -51.08 -0.81
CA PRO A 753 -32.08 -50.54 -1.92
C PRO A 753 -33.34 -49.79 -1.49
N GLU A 754 -33.96 -50.14 -0.33
CA GLU A 754 -35.18 -49.50 0.16
C GLU A 754 -34.90 -48.16 0.84
N SER A 755 -33.71 -48.01 1.48
CA SER A 755 -33.27 -46.81 2.19
C SER A 755 -32.35 -45.89 1.37
N TYR A 756 -32.03 -46.28 0.15
CA TYR A 756 -31.10 -45.54 -0.72
C TYR A 756 -31.56 -44.09 -0.99
N ASP A 757 -32.84 -43.92 -1.36
CA ASP A 757 -33.35 -42.57 -1.68
C ASP A 757 -33.42 -41.68 -0.43
N GLU A 758 -33.74 -42.27 0.75
CA GLU A 758 -33.70 -41.56 2.05
C GLU A 758 -32.25 -41.10 2.36
N ALA A 759 -31.28 -42.00 2.18
CA ALA A 759 -29.87 -41.66 2.38
C ALA A 759 -29.40 -40.58 1.39
N LEU A 760 -29.75 -40.69 0.12
CA LEU A 760 -29.41 -39.71 -0.90
C LEU A 760 -29.98 -38.33 -0.60
N ALA A 761 -31.25 -38.27 -0.15
CA ALA A 761 -31.91 -37.02 0.24
C ALA A 761 -31.24 -36.40 1.47
N LEU A 762 -30.85 -37.22 2.46
CA LEU A 762 -30.12 -36.75 3.64
C LEU A 762 -28.79 -36.16 3.28
N PHE A 763 -27.94 -36.87 2.52
CA PHE A 763 -26.60 -36.39 2.11
C PHE A 763 -26.71 -35.12 1.29
N ARG A 764 -27.73 -34.99 0.43
CA ARG A 764 -27.98 -33.79 -0.35
C ARG A 764 -28.34 -32.61 0.54
N ARG A 765 -29.20 -32.82 1.54
CA ARG A 765 -29.59 -31.78 2.50
C ARG A 765 -28.37 -31.26 3.30
N VAL A 766 -27.54 -32.19 3.79
CA VAL A 766 -26.29 -31.83 4.50
C VAL A 766 -25.36 -31.07 3.59
N ALA A 767 -25.11 -31.53 2.37
CA ALA A 767 -24.25 -30.84 1.41
C ALA A 767 -24.75 -29.42 1.08
N LEU A 768 -26.08 -29.23 0.95
CA LEU A 768 -26.64 -27.91 0.73
C LEU A 768 -26.46 -26.95 1.92
N ALA A 769 -26.37 -27.48 3.13
CA ALA A 769 -26.13 -26.68 4.33
C ALA A 769 -24.61 -26.28 4.47
N SER A 770 -23.70 -27.21 4.11
CA SER A 770 -22.25 -27.02 4.26
C SER A 770 -21.61 -26.24 3.11
N LEU A 771 -22.23 -26.21 1.92
CA LEU A 771 -21.66 -25.55 0.75
C LEU A 771 -21.88 -24.04 0.77
N PRO A 772 -20.83 -23.23 0.49
CA PRO A 772 -20.96 -21.79 0.32
C PRO A 772 -21.97 -21.42 -0.78
N PRO A 773 -22.84 -20.43 -0.57
CA PRO A 773 -23.90 -20.09 -1.51
C PRO A 773 -23.44 -19.86 -2.94
N GLU A 774 -22.29 -19.20 -3.11
CA GLU A 774 -21.68 -18.81 -4.39
C GLU A 774 -21.21 -20.00 -5.23
N HIS A 775 -20.82 -21.10 -4.59
CA HIS A 775 -20.30 -22.30 -5.27
C HIS A 775 -21.29 -23.47 -5.30
N ARG A 776 -22.44 -23.31 -4.64
CA ARG A 776 -23.40 -24.38 -4.37
C ARG A 776 -23.89 -25.09 -5.61
N ALA A 777 -24.23 -24.35 -6.66
CA ALA A 777 -24.78 -24.95 -7.89
C ALA A 777 -23.79 -25.91 -8.55
N ILE A 778 -22.52 -25.47 -8.69
CA ILE A 778 -21.47 -26.26 -9.33
C ILE A 778 -21.07 -27.47 -8.47
N GLU A 779 -20.91 -27.26 -7.17
CA GLU A 779 -20.47 -28.34 -6.28
C GLU A 779 -21.58 -29.38 -6.02
N ILE A 780 -22.85 -28.99 -5.98
CA ILE A 780 -23.97 -29.96 -5.93
C ILE A 780 -24.00 -30.82 -7.18
N GLU A 781 -23.80 -30.27 -8.36
CA GLU A 781 -23.72 -31.04 -9.59
C GLU A 781 -22.54 -32.04 -9.59
N ARG A 782 -21.38 -31.64 -9.07
CA ARG A 782 -20.23 -32.54 -8.92
C ARG A 782 -20.47 -33.64 -7.91
N LEU A 783 -21.09 -33.33 -6.77
CA LEU A 783 -21.33 -34.29 -5.70
C LEU A 783 -22.47 -35.26 -6.04
N PHE A 784 -23.55 -34.79 -6.64
CA PHE A 784 -24.78 -35.60 -6.85
C PHE A 784 -24.99 -35.97 -8.32
N GLY A 785 -24.30 -35.37 -9.26
CA GLY A 785 -24.42 -35.60 -10.70
C GLY A 785 -25.41 -34.68 -11.39
N GLY A 786 -25.20 -34.50 -12.70
CA GLY A 786 -26.05 -33.73 -13.61
C GLY A 786 -26.61 -34.59 -14.73
N ALA A 787 -27.13 -33.98 -15.79
CA ALA A 787 -27.77 -34.67 -16.91
C ALA A 787 -26.78 -35.62 -17.64
N GLY A 788 -26.70 -36.87 -17.22
CA GLY A 788 -25.96 -37.93 -17.90
C GLY A 788 -24.83 -38.60 -17.11
N GLU A 789 -24.33 -38.00 -16.03
CA GLU A 789 -23.29 -38.62 -15.19
C GLU A 789 -23.71 -38.79 -13.73
N PRO A 790 -23.49 -39.96 -13.13
CA PRO A 790 -23.73 -40.15 -11.71
C PRO A 790 -22.70 -39.37 -10.88
N GLY A 791 -23.15 -38.66 -9.84
CA GLY A 791 -22.29 -37.93 -8.95
C GLY A 791 -21.44 -38.80 -8.02
N ALA A 792 -20.55 -38.13 -7.29
CA ALA A 792 -19.63 -38.76 -6.33
C ALA A 792 -20.38 -39.43 -5.15
N ILE A 793 -21.36 -38.76 -4.58
CA ILE A 793 -22.15 -39.29 -3.46
C ILE A 793 -23.03 -40.47 -3.88
N PRO A 794 -23.81 -40.44 -5.00
CA PRO A 794 -24.49 -41.63 -5.51
C PRO A 794 -23.57 -42.83 -5.73
N TRP A 795 -22.35 -42.62 -6.17
CA TRP A 795 -21.39 -43.69 -6.28
C TRP A 795 -21.01 -44.30 -4.91
N LEU A 796 -20.73 -43.45 -3.91
CA LEU A 796 -20.43 -43.88 -2.55
C LEU A 796 -21.60 -44.68 -1.96
N LEU A 797 -22.83 -44.18 -2.02
CA LEU A 797 -24.02 -44.83 -1.47
C LEU A 797 -24.29 -46.19 -2.14
N ARG A 798 -24.08 -46.34 -3.45
CA ARG A 798 -24.18 -47.63 -4.14
C ARG A 798 -23.12 -48.61 -3.66
N ARG A 799 -21.89 -48.13 -3.36
CA ARG A 799 -20.84 -48.96 -2.76
C ARG A 799 -21.28 -49.41 -1.35
N GLU A 800 -21.87 -48.54 -0.56
CA GLU A 800 -22.38 -48.88 0.77
C GLU A 800 -23.46 -49.96 0.75
N MET A 801 -24.32 -50.01 -0.26
CA MET A 801 -25.29 -51.09 -0.43
C MET A 801 -24.65 -52.48 -0.59
N GLY A 802 -23.41 -52.56 -1.07
CA GLY A 802 -22.65 -53.79 -1.18
C GLY A 802 -21.92 -54.24 0.08
N GLN A 803 -21.89 -53.35 1.11
CA GLN A 803 -21.25 -53.65 2.37
C GLN A 803 -22.30 -54.24 3.34
N GLY A 804 -21.93 -55.32 4.02
CA GLY A 804 -22.81 -55.96 5.00
C GLY A 804 -23.09 -55.05 6.22
N ALA A 805 -23.90 -55.55 7.17
CA ALA A 805 -24.18 -54.88 8.41
C ALA A 805 -22.89 -54.65 9.22
N LEU A 806 -22.78 -53.48 9.85
CA LEU A 806 -21.65 -53.05 10.65
C LEU A 806 -21.96 -53.13 12.14
N ARG A 807 -20.95 -53.43 12.92
CA ARG A 807 -21.01 -53.39 14.37
C ARG A 807 -20.78 -51.95 14.85
N GLU A 808 -19.82 -51.22 14.26
CA GLU A 808 -19.40 -49.87 14.63
C GLU A 808 -18.97 -49.10 13.40
N ARG A 809 -19.26 -47.82 13.34
CA ARG A 809 -18.68 -46.85 12.37
C ARG A 809 -18.05 -45.73 13.15
N LEU A 810 -16.76 -45.50 12.90
CA LEU A 810 -15.97 -44.37 13.40
C LEU A 810 -15.81 -43.39 12.27
N VAL A 811 -16.23 -42.14 12.49
CA VAL A 811 -16.06 -41.04 11.54
C VAL A 811 -15.17 -40.00 12.17
N GLU A 812 -14.19 -39.47 11.40
CA GLU A 812 -13.23 -38.47 11.89
C GLU A 812 -12.55 -38.88 13.22
N HIS A 813 -12.14 -40.15 13.29
CA HIS A 813 -11.58 -40.72 14.51
C HIS A 813 -10.13 -40.26 14.74
N ALA A 814 -9.89 -39.48 15.79
CA ALA A 814 -8.55 -39.03 16.19
C ALA A 814 -7.78 -40.16 16.92
N PHE A 815 -6.52 -40.32 16.59
CA PHE A 815 -5.64 -41.29 17.25
C PHE A 815 -4.23 -40.72 17.46
N SER A 816 -3.51 -41.28 18.43
CA SER A 816 -2.09 -41.02 18.67
C SER A 816 -1.45 -42.31 19.22
N SER A 817 -0.77 -43.05 18.35
CA SER A 817 -0.24 -44.38 18.66
C SER A 817 1.23 -44.48 18.37
N PRO A 818 2.05 -45.12 19.25
CA PRO A 818 3.42 -45.46 18.98
C PRO A 818 3.46 -46.66 17.96
N LEU A 819 4.19 -46.46 16.87
CA LEU A 819 4.42 -47.53 15.92
C LEU A 819 5.86 -47.99 15.99
N ARG A 820 6.06 -49.32 16.08
CA ARG A 820 7.38 -49.93 16.07
C ARG A 820 7.87 -49.99 14.61
N LEU A 821 9.06 -49.43 14.37
CA LEU A 821 9.76 -49.55 13.08
C LEU A 821 10.68 -50.76 13.06
N GLU A 822 10.92 -51.29 11.88
CA GLU A 822 11.92 -52.35 11.69
C GLU A 822 13.33 -51.85 12.07
N GLU A 823 14.27 -52.77 12.23
CA GLU A 823 15.66 -52.41 12.60
C GLU A 823 16.26 -51.40 11.61
N GLY A 824 16.90 -50.35 12.15
CA GLY A 824 17.56 -49.35 11.30
C GLY A 824 18.70 -49.94 10.46
N PRO A 825 19.17 -49.22 9.43
CA PRO A 825 20.12 -49.77 8.39
C PRO A 825 21.45 -50.25 8.94
N ARG A 826 21.75 -50.18 10.23
CA ARG A 826 23.03 -50.58 10.89
C ARG A 826 22.88 -51.52 12.09
N GLY A 827 21.74 -52.26 12.21
CA GLY A 827 21.51 -53.14 13.32
C GLY A 827 21.24 -52.40 14.63
N GLU A 828 20.78 -51.16 14.57
CA GLU A 828 20.36 -50.36 15.72
C GLU A 828 19.08 -50.95 16.36
N LYS A 829 18.87 -50.72 17.66
CA LYS A 829 17.64 -51.13 18.33
C LYS A 829 16.41 -50.59 17.59
N PRO A 830 15.28 -51.37 17.54
CA PRO A 830 14.07 -50.96 16.85
C PRO A 830 13.63 -49.58 17.35
N TRP A 831 13.33 -48.68 16.41
CA TRP A 831 12.83 -47.35 16.75
C TRP A 831 11.33 -47.40 16.97
N TYR A 832 10.86 -46.44 17.74
CA TYR A 832 9.43 -46.18 17.89
C TYR A 832 9.17 -44.75 17.43
N VAL A 833 8.15 -44.57 16.58
CA VAL A 833 7.70 -43.26 16.14
C VAL A 833 6.24 -43.10 16.58
N ARG A 834 5.92 -41.96 17.19
CA ARG A 834 4.57 -41.62 17.54
C ARG A 834 3.86 -41.02 16.35
N ILE A 835 2.84 -41.74 15.85
CA ILE A 835 2.01 -41.28 14.74
C ILE A 835 0.72 -40.70 15.29
N GLN A 836 0.36 -39.50 14.86
CA GLN A 836 -0.87 -38.83 15.20
C GLN A 836 -1.65 -38.49 13.96
N GLY A 837 -2.95 -38.65 13.99
CA GLY A 837 -3.81 -38.31 12.85
C GLY A 837 -5.28 -38.41 13.16
N ARG A 838 -6.06 -38.23 12.12
CA ARG A 838 -7.50 -38.38 12.14
C ARG A 838 -7.89 -39.26 10.96
N ILE A 839 -8.59 -40.35 11.24
CA ILE A 839 -9.06 -41.33 10.25
C ILE A 839 -10.42 -40.86 9.78
N ASP A 840 -10.58 -40.62 8.47
CA ASP A 840 -11.84 -40.10 7.93
C ASP A 840 -12.99 -41.06 8.24
N ARG A 841 -12.78 -42.35 8.04
CA ARG A 841 -13.74 -43.37 8.40
C ARG A 841 -13.08 -44.74 8.66
N ALA A 842 -13.53 -45.36 9.74
CA ALA A 842 -13.24 -46.77 9.99
C ALA A 842 -14.49 -47.52 10.39
N ASP A 843 -14.72 -48.65 9.77
CA ASP A 843 -15.86 -49.54 10.05
C ASP A 843 -15.40 -50.82 10.69
N VAL A 844 -16.19 -51.33 11.64
CA VAL A 844 -16.01 -52.67 12.23
C VAL A 844 -17.16 -53.54 11.77
N ASP A 845 -16.88 -54.60 11.06
CA ASP A 845 -17.89 -55.53 10.60
C ASP A 845 -18.41 -56.43 11.74
N LEU A 846 -19.44 -57.22 11.50
CA LEU A 846 -20.02 -58.16 12.50
C LEU A 846 -19.02 -59.23 12.97
N LYS A 847 -17.94 -59.49 12.20
CA LYS A 847 -16.86 -60.44 12.55
C LYS A 847 -15.75 -59.77 13.35
N GLY A 848 -15.84 -58.44 13.61
CA GLY A 848 -14.84 -57.67 14.30
C GLY A 848 -13.63 -57.29 13.42
N LEU A 849 -13.77 -57.39 12.10
CA LEU A 849 -12.69 -57.00 11.17
C LEU A 849 -12.78 -55.50 10.85
N LEU A 850 -11.62 -54.82 10.74
CA LEU A 850 -11.52 -53.42 10.46
C LEU A 850 -11.49 -53.12 8.95
N HIS A 851 -12.22 -52.10 8.56
CA HIS A 851 -12.20 -51.49 7.25
C HIS A 851 -11.85 -50.01 7.42
N VAL A 852 -10.74 -49.58 6.83
CA VAL A 852 -10.23 -48.20 7.03
C VAL A 852 -10.24 -47.48 5.69
N TYR A 853 -10.87 -46.31 5.71
CA TYR A 853 -11.05 -45.50 4.50
C TYR A 853 -10.56 -44.06 4.72
N ASP A 854 -9.96 -43.51 3.66
CA ASP A 854 -9.58 -42.12 3.55
C ASP A 854 -10.17 -41.54 2.28
N TYR A 855 -10.80 -40.41 2.36
CA TYR A 855 -11.53 -39.77 1.28
C TYR A 855 -10.63 -38.84 0.48
N LYS A 856 -10.64 -38.96 -0.83
CA LYS A 856 -9.86 -38.08 -1.74
C LYS A 856 -10.82 -37.44 -2.75
N SER A 857 -10.99 -36.11 -2.68
CA SER A 857 -11.74 -35.35 -3.69
C SER A 857 -11.09 -35.44 -5.07
N GLY A 858 -9.73 -35.57 -5.12
CA GLY A 858 -8.92 -35.80 -6.30
C GLY A 858 -8.54 -37.26 -6.51
N ARG A 859 -7.40 -37.48 -7.20
CA ARG A 859 -6.80 -38.80 -7.37
C ARG A 859 -6.16 -39.30 -6.08
N ALA A 860 -6.25 -40.58 -5.83
CA ALA A 860 -5.51 -41.20 -4.73
C ALA A 860 -3.97 -41.14 -5.01
N PRO A 861 -3.17 -41.07 -3.94
CA PRO A 861 -1.71 -41.07 -4.08
C PRO A 861 -1.18 -42.36 -4.71
N GLY A 862 -0.12 -42.22 -5.52
CA GLY A 862 0.56 -43.36 -6.10
C GLY A 862 1.16 -44.25 -5.01
N GLU A 863 1.35 -45.55 -5.30
CA GLU A 863 1.79 -46.55 -4.33
C GLU A 863 3.12 -46.21 -3.64
N ALA A 864 4.02 -45.58 -4.36
CA ALA A 864 5.34 -45.21 -3.84
C ALA A 864 5.32 -44.06 -2.79
N VAL A 865 4.21 -43.33 -2.69
CA VAL A 865 4.06 -42.18 -1.74
C VAL A 865 2.86 -42.37 -0.83
N ALA A 866 2.10 -43.42 -0.96
CA ALA A 866 0.85 -43.65 -0.22
C ALA A 866 1.13 -44.32 1.14
N LEU A 867 1.20 -43.54 2.19
CA LEU A 867 1.41 -43.99 3.59
C LEU A 867 0.22 -43.77 4.49
N GLN A 868 -0.66 -42.84 4.18
CA GLN A 868 -1.73 -42.38 5.09
C GLN A 868 -2.66 -43.53 5.49
N VAL A 869 -3.29 -44.21 4.52
CA VAL A 869 -4.22 -45.33 4.78
C VAL A 869 -3.54 -46.54 5.44
N PRO A 870 -2.38 -47.02 4.97
CA PRO A 870 -1.68 -48.12 5.67
C PRO A 870 -1.35 -47.79 7.13
N LEU A 871 -0.86 -46.58 7.43
CA LEU A 871 -0.51 -46.16 8.79
C LEU A 871 -1.74 -46.06 9.67
N TYR A 872 -2.85 -45.53 9.14
CA TYR A 872 -4.15 -45.51 9.85
C TYR A 872 -4.59 -46.95 10.23
N ALA A 873 -4.52 -47.87 9.28
CA ALA A 873 -4.89 -49.23 9.49
C ALA A 873 -4.01 -49.95 10.51
N MET A 874 -2.68 -49.77 10.43
CA MET A 874 -1.72 -50.33 11.40
C MET A 874 -1.95 -49.76 12.82
N CYS A 875 -2.11 -48.46 12.95
CA CYS A 875 -2.31 -47.82 14.25
C CYS A 875 -3.65 -48.26 14.88
N LEU A 876 -4.76 -48.22 14.13
CA LEU A 876 -6.06 -48.64 14.60
C LEU A 876 -6.12 -50.15 14.91
N SER A 877 -5.47 -50.99 14.11
CA SER A 877 -5.34 -52.41 14.38
C SER A 877 -4.59 -52.69 15.70
N SER A 878 -3.53 -51.97 15.94
CA SER A 878 -2.77 -52.04 17.21
C SER A 878 -3.58 -51.55 18.41
N GLU A 879 -4.32 -50.45 18.24
CA GLU A 879 -5.14 -49.87 19.30
C GLU A 879 -6.34 -50.78 19.68
N ARG A 880 -7.02 -51.36 18.71
CA ARG A 880 -8.19 -52.18 18.88
C ARG A 880 -7.94 -53.69 19.07
N GLY A 881 -6.70 -54.11 18.78
CA GLY A 881 -6.40 -55.54 18.74
C GLY A 881 -7.17 -56.30 17.70
N ALA A 882 -7.61 -55.65 16.63
CA ALA A 882 -8.46 -56.23 15.60
C ALA A 882 -7.77 -56.29 14.24
N PRO A 883 -7.92 -57.37 13.46
CA PRO A 883 -7.28 -57.51 12.15
C PRO A 883 -7.98 -56.60 11.10
N VAL A 884 -7.16 -56.08 10.19
CA VAL A 884 -7.64 -55.25 9.08
C VAL A 884 -8.03 -56.13 7.90
N LYS A 885 -9.23 -55.95 7.39
CA LYS A 885 -9.76 -56.62 6.20
C LYS A 885 -9.62 -55.77 4.95
N GLU A 886 -9.83 -54.50 5.08
CA GLU A 886 -9.70 -53.56 3.95
C GLU A 886 -9.06 -52.25 4.45
N ALA A 887 -8.14 -51.72 3.69
CA ALA A 887 -7.58 -50.39 3.86
C ALA A 887 -7.49 -49.76 2.47
N ALA A 888 -8.26 -48.67 2.24
CA ALA A 888 -8.40 -48.11 0.90
C ALA A 888 -8.59 -46.57 0.89
N TYR A 889 -8.04 -45.94 -0.14
CA TYR A 889 -8.43 -44.59 -0.53
C TYR A 889 -9.72 -44.64 -1.34
N LEU A 890 -10.70 -43.84 -1.02
CA LEU A 890 -11.91 -43.65 -1.81
C LEU A 890 -11.74 -42.40 -2.67
N SER A 891 -11.35 -42.57 -3.94
CA SER A 891 -11.19 -41.48 -4.92
C SER A 891 -12.55 -41.11 -5.50
N PHE A 892 -13.06 -39.93 -5.15
CA PHE A 892 -14.35 -39.44 -5.64
C PHE A 892 -14.24 -38.98 -7.11
N ARG A 893 -13.09 -38.49 -7.52
CA ARG A 893 -12.84 -38.14 -8.92
C ARG A 893 -12.90 -39.37 -9.83
N ASP A 894 -12.19 -40.44 -9.45
CA ASP A 894 -12.08 -41.65 -10.29
C ASP A 894 -13.23 -42.65 -10.00
N ARG A 895 -14.04 -42.41 -8.97
CA ARG A 895 -15.13 -43.26 -8.47
C ARG A 895 -14.65 -44.71 -8.26
N LYS A 896 -13.50 -44.82 -7.54
CA LYS A 896 -12.86 -46.12 -7.27
C LYS A 896 -12.36 -46.19 -5.84
N ALA A 897 -12.45 -47.37 -5.24
CA ALA A 897 -11.73 -47.75 -4.06
C ALA A 897 -10.38 -48.30 -4.42
N ILE A 898 -9.31 -47.71 -3.91
CA ILE A 898 -7.91 -48.11 -4.25
C ILE A 898 -7.30 -48.69 -2.97
N SER A 899 -7.24 -50.03 -2.92
CA SER A 899 -6.72 -50.79 -1.78
C SER A 899 -5.22 -50.50 -1.56
N ARG A 900 -4.82 -50.43 -0.27
CA ARG A 900 -3.44 -50.28 0.21
C ARG A 900 -3.22 -51.19 1.43
N GLY A 901 -3.36 -52.47 1.24
CA GLY A 901 -3.29 -53.47 2.29
C GLY A 901 -1.89 -54.16 2.49
N ASP A 902 -0.87 -53.70 1.77
CA ASP A 902 0.49 -54.22 1.97
C ASP A 902 1.19 -53.42 3.12
N PHE A 903 0.96 -53.90 4.35
CA PHE A 903 1.44 -53.24 5.54
C PHE A 903 2.94 -53.48 5.78
N GLU A 904 3.51 -54.56 5.28
CA GLU A 904 4.96 -54.85 5.36
C GLU A 904 5.73 -53.83 4.51
N LYS A 905 5.30 -53.65 3.27
CA LYS A 905 5.90 -52.65 2.37
C LYS A 905 5.76 -51.23 2.90
N ALA A 906 4.59 -50.88 3.48
CA ALA A 906 4.36 -49.58 4.09
C ALA A 906 5.27 -49.36 5.32
N GLY A 907 5.47 -50.37 6.17
CA GLY A 907 6.38 -50.33 7.30
C GLY A 907 7.84 -50.09 6.89
N ALA A 908 8.30 -50.83 5.86
CA ALA A 908 9.63 -50.66 5.32
C ALA A 908 9.83 -49.25 4.69
N LEU A 909 8.82 -48.73 3.99
CA LEU A 909 8.85 -47.37 3.44
C LEU A 909 8.89 -46.33 4.53
N LEU A 910 8.09 -46.46 5.59
CA LEU A 910 8.08 -45.58 6.74
C LEU A 910 9.46 -45.55 7.44
N THR A 911 10.06 -46.75 7.68
CA THR A 911 11.36 -46.88 8.33
C THR A 911 12.44 -46.12 7.57
N ARG A 912 12.50 -46.29 6.25
CA ARG A 912 13.46 -45.60 5.37
C ARG A 912 13.21 -44.09 5.38
N THR A 913 11.96 -43.66 5.32
CA THR A 913 11.59 -42.25 5.32
C THR A 913 11.96 -41.58 6.63
N TYR A 914 11.65 -42.22 7.76
CA TYR A 914 12.00 -41.71 9.08
C TYR A 914 13.51 -41.64 9.32
N ALA A 915 14.25 -42.64 8.84
CA ALA A 915 15.71 -42.62 8.89
C ALA A 915 16.28 -41.44 8.08
N ALA A 916 15.78 -41.22 6.86
CA ALA A 916 16.25 -40.14 6.00
C ALA A 916 15.94 -38.75 6.60
N ILE A 917 14.78 -38.54 7.26
CA ILE A 917 14.42 -37.30 7.98
C ILE A 917 15.42 -37.10 9.14
N ARG A 918 15.70 -38.12 9.93
CA ARG A 918 16.66 -38.05 11.05
C ARG A 918 18.10 -37.75 10.61
N GLU A 919 18.48 -38.23 9.44
CA GLU A 919 19.78 -37.95 8.83
C GLU A 919 19.88 -36.59 8.15
N GLY A 920 18.81 -35.78 8.19
CA GLY A 920 18.79 -34.43 7.59
C GLY A 920 18.79 -34.44 6.05
N ARG A 921 18.26 -35.47 5.41
CA ARG A 921 18.21 -35.59 3.95
C ARG A 921 16.99 -34.91 3.36
N PHE A 922 17.12 -33.62 3.05
CA PHE A 922 16.03 -32.79 2.53
C PHE A 922 16.30 -32.20 1.14
N ALA A 923 17.29 -32.70 0.39
CA ALA A 923 17.59 -32.20 -0.93
C ALA A 923 16.33 -32.25 -1.85
N PRO A 924 16.14 -31.29 -2.77
CA PRO A 924 15.03 -31.31 -3.71
C PRO A 924 15.05 -32.57 -4.59
N ALA A 925 14.14 -33.47 -4.33
CA ALA A 925 13.98 -34.71 -5.08
C ALA A 925 12.49 -35.02 -5.26
N PRO A 926 11.82 -34.39 -6.22
CA PRO A 926 10.39 -34.61 -6.46
C PRO A 926 10.16 -36.01 -6.99
N TYR A 927 9.16 -36.70 -6.46
CA TYR A 927 8.72 -38.03 -6.95
C TYR A 927 8.36 -38.03 -8.45
N GLN A 928 7.85 -36.87 -8.93
CA GLN A 928 7.54 -36.66 -10.35
C GLN A 928 7.86 -35.22 -10.69
N GLU A 929 8.55 -34.96 -11.79
CA GLU A 929 9.05 -33.63 -12.17
C GLU A 929 7.93 -32.59 -12.40
N HIS A 930 6.77 -33.02 -12.91
CA HIS A 930 5.64 -32.10 -13.14
C HIS A 930 5.08 -31.48 -11.84
N LEU A 931 5.38 -32.06 -10.66
CA LEU A 931 5.01 -31.51 -9.37
C LEU A 931 5.74 -30.19 -9.06
N CYS A 932 6.81 -29.89 -9.79
CA CYS A 932 7.54 -28.63 -9.62
C CYS A 932 6.85 -27.44 -10.31
N ALA A 933 6.07 -27.70 -11.37
CA ALA A 933 5.42 -26.65 -12.16
C ALA A 933 4.39 -25.81 -11.37
N SER A 934 3.76 -26.41 -10.33
CA SER A 934 2.81 -25.76 -9.45
C SER A 934 3.24 -25.81 -7.98
N CYS A 935 4.54 -25.75 -7.73
CA CYS A 935 5.07 -25.87 -6.38
C CYS A 935 5.19 -24.49 -5.72
N GLY A 936 4.45 -24.22 -4.66
CA GLY A 936 4.54 -22.99 -3.88
C GLY A 936 5.92 -22.70 -3.28
N TYR A 937 6.79 -23.72 -3.20
CA TYR A 937 8.19 -23.56 -2.72
C TYR A 937 9.21 -23.42 -3.85
N ALA A 938 8.79 -23.20 -5.10
CA ALA A 938 9.71 -23.14 -6.25
C ALA A 938 10.77 -22.04 -6.08
N MET A 939 10.35 -20.88 -5.58
CA MET A 939 11.22 -19.72 -5.34
C MET A 939 12.31 -19.99 -4.30
N VAL A 940 12.02 -20.79 -3.29
CA VAL A 940 12.97 -21.14 -2.20
C VAL A 940 13.82 -22.36 -2.59
N CYS A 941 13.25 -23.29 -3.37
CA CYS A 941 13.87 -24.55 -3.75
C CYS A 941 15.05 -24.41 -4.71
N ARG A 942 14.99 -23.50 -5.67
CA ARG A 942 16.02 -23.23 -6.70
C ARG A 942 16.50 -24.47 -7.46
N LYS A 943 15.70 -25.52 -7.58
CA LYS A 943 16.08 -26.77 -8.26
C LYS A 943 16.64 -26.53 -9.67
N GLU A 944 16.12 -25.54 -10.37
CA GLU A 944 16.54 -25.20 -11.74
C GLU A 944 17.86 -24.45 -11.81
N ILE A 945 18.29 -23.86 -10.70
CA ILE A 945 19.50 -23.03 -10.60
C ILE A 945 20.68 -23.84 -10.05
N VAL A 946 20.41 -24.87 -9.24
CA VAL A 946 21.42 -25.72 -8.60
C VAL A 946 21.46 -27.08 -9.31
N GLU A 947 22.63 -27.48 -9.82
CA GLU A 947 22.78 -28.78 -10.43
C GLU A 947 22.33 -29.90 -9.48
N PRO A 948 21.44 -30.82 -9.94
CA PRO A 948 20.98 -31.91 -9.13
C PRO A 948 22.15 -32.84 -8.77
N LEU A 949 22.26 -33.20 -7.50
CA LEU A 949 23.10 -34.31 -7.07
C LEU A 949 22.61 -35.58 -7.73
N PRO A 950 23.52 -36.41 -8.26
CA PRO A 950 23.15 -37.77 -8.60
C PRO A 950 22.60 -38.45 -7.33
N LEU A 951 21.39 -39.01 -7.44
CA LEU A 951 20.79 -39.80 -6.38
C LEU A 951 21.77 -40.96 -6.05
N PRO A 952 22.07 -41.21 -4.79
CA PRO A 952 22.82 -42.40 -4.42
C PRO A 952 22.04 -43.64 -4.88
N PRO A 953 22.75 -44.71 -5.39
CA PRO A 953 22.16 -45.88 -5.93
C PRO A 953 21.22 -46.63 -4.99
#